data_cb5c0269a9e3253bd98669f4a464051e
#
_entry.id   cb5c0269a9e3253bd98669f4a464051e
#
_cell.length_a   1.000
_cell.length_b   1.000
_cell.length_c   1.000
_cell.angle_alpha   90.00
_cell.angle_beta   90.00
_cell.angle_gamma   90.00
#
_symmetry.space_group_name_H-M   'P 1'
#
loop_
_entity.id
_entity.type
_entity.pdbx_description
1 polymer ?
#
loop_
_entity_poly.entity_id
_entity_poly.type
_entity_poly.pdbx_seq_one_letter_code
_entity_poly.pdbx_strand_id
1 'polypeptide(L)'
;MDLPRSRAAAAGAALSLLVGGGAATAARLATQAGPRSDGTAITPVGFKVTPAGEQTTLGDLPLTTALSPDGRTLLVSNDGQGTQSLQVVDTATSEVVQTIEYSSPKALFVGLAFSPDGSKVYAGGGGEQVVHAYDVKGTGDDARLTETTPYPLPATNPAGQPVNMFPGGLDTTDDGSKLVVADHLADAASIIDTTTKAVQTVAVGHAPYTAVVHGSTAYVSNQGASTVSVLDISGASPAVTGTIQVGTHPDAEVLSKDGSTLFVANGDSDDVSVVDTVSGTVTRTISLAPYAGARVGSNPVGMSLSPDERTLYVSASGNNAVAVVDVAAGRVTGTVPTAWYPTGVVATADKLFVANAKGLGAGPNDGPGHPDPTATTPRSPDQYVGSMMTGTLSTVPLPLSEDRLAAYTRTVRANDGFDRPAPGGDGTPTIKHVIYVVQENRTFDQVFGSLGKGDGDRSLNLFGQESAPNQRQLQRRFVTLDNFYANAEISAQGWNWSVAANSNPYAEALWPANYSGRKGTYPSETHDPAIAPNRDVNDAYIWHRLEQNGVSFRNYGFYVEAGDKAGDPVLDAHTDHAYHGYDLACPDNPDTFTPRSTTCGTPRFTEWKREFDQYVANGDLPTVQLLRLPNDHTSGTKPGMPTPRAYVADNDLALGRVVDAVSHSPYWKDTAIFVTEDDAQNGPDHVDAHRTISQVISPYTQHGKVDSTFYSTASMLRTIENIVGVPPLTQFDTFATPMVASFGSEADLDPFTALVPQEAGNHTNGVDAPMASVSEQQQLGKEDQINERTFNEAIWKSVKGAGSRMPAPRHTLWGAVPFVKDGDD
;
A
#
# COMPACT_ATOMS: atom_id res chain seq x y z
N MET A 1 19.26 -24.33 -68.84
CA MET A 1 19.66 -25.18 -67.69
C MET A 1 19.13 -24.52 -66.43
N ASP A 2 18.11 -25.14 -65.88
CA ASP A 2 17.25 -24.63 -64.87
C ASP A 2 17.89 -24.70 -63.48
N LEU A 3 17.76 -23.63 -62.73
CA LEU A 3 17.97 -23.65 -61.26
C LEU A 3 16.61 -23.44 -60.58
N PRO A 4 16.25 -24.24 -59.56
CA PRO A 4 14.89 -24.23 -59.01
C PRO A 4 14.64 -23.09 -58.01
N ARG A 5 13.58 -22.35 -58.31
CA ARG A 5 12.97 -21.34 -57.45
C ARG A 5 12.05 -22.01 -56.40
N SER A 6 12.57 -22.59 -55.34
CA SER A 6 11.66 -23.12 -54.29
C SER A 6 12.19 -23.11 -52.85
N ARG A 7 13.22 -22.31 -52.55
CA ARG A 7 13.71 -22.21 -51.16
C ARG A 7 13.57 -20.84 -50.50
N ALA A 8 13.05 -19.83 -51.19
CA ALA A 8 12.90 -18.48 -50.66
C ALA A 8 11.53 -18.23 -49.96
N ALA A 9 10.52 -19.06 -50.28
CA ALA A 9 9.16 -18.85 -49.70
C ALA A 9 8.97 -19.45 -48.30
N ALA A 10 9.73 -20.47 -47.92
CA ALA A 10 9.63 -21.11 -46.61
C ALA A 10 10.33 -20.34 -45.47
N ALA A 11 11.39 -19.59 -45.81
CA ALA A 11 12.10 -18.79 -44.80
C ALA A 11 11.36 -17.49 -44.42
N GLY A 12 10.55 -16.95 -45.34
CA GLY A 12 9.77 -15.73 -45.12
C GLY A 12 8.56 -15.96 -44.20
N ALA A 13 7.94 -17.15 -44.30
CA ALA A 13 6.78 -17.49 -43.49
C ALA A 13 7.15 -17.82 -42.01
N ALA A 14 8.32 -18.44 -41.81
CA ALA A 14 8.80 -18.73 -40.45
C ALA A 14 9.26 -17.46 -39.68
N LEU A 15 9.83 -16.49 -40.42
CA LEU A 15 10.25 -15.20 -39.82
C LEU A 15 9.05 -14.31 -39.50
N SER A 16 7.96 -14.37 -40.27
CA SER A 16 6.74 -13.61 -40.02
C SER A 16 5.96 -14.15 -38.79
N LEU A 17 6.00 -15.46 -38.53
CA LEU A 17 5.36 -16.09 -37.39
C LEU A 17 6.13 -15.82 -36.07
N LEU A 18 7.46 -15.75 -36.12
CA LEU A 18 8.31 -15.42 -34.96
C LEU A 18 8.19 -13.94 -34.58
N VAL A 19 8.11 -13.03 -35.58
CA VAL A 19 7.91 -11.59 -35.31
C VAL A 19 6.49 -11.32 -34.82
N GLY A 20 5.46 -12.02 -35.33
CA GLY A 20 4.07 -11.86 -34.84
C GLY A 20 3.88 -12.39 -33.42
N GLY A 21 4.48 -13.53 -33.09
CA GLY A 21 4.43 -14.09 -31.73
C GLY A 21 5.20 -13.26 -30.73
N GLY A 22 6.38 -12.79 -31.08
CA GLY A 22 7.21 -11.94 -30.21
C GLY A 22 6.58 -10.57 -29.95
N ALA A 23 5.96 -9.94 -30.96
CA ALA A 23 5.29 -8.66 -30.79
C ALA A 23 4.02 -8.75 -29.92
N ALA A 24 3.24 -9.83 -30.06
CA ALA A 24 2.06 -10.05 -29.23
C ALA A 24 2.45 -10.34 -27.76
N THR A 25 3.50 -11.14 -27.53
CA THR A 25 4.02 -11.42 -26.20
C THR A 25 4.63 -10.16 -25.56
N ALA A 26 5.40 -9.39 -26.33
CA ALA A 26 5.97 -8.13 -25.84
C ALA A 26 4.88 -7.08 -25.54
N ALA A 27 3.84 -6.98 -26.36
CA ALA A 27 2.71 -6.08 -26.10
C ALA A 27 1.93 -6.50 -24.84
N ARG A 28 1.75 -7.80 -24.61
CA ARG A 28 1.10 -8.33 -23.42
C ARG A 28 1.92 -8.05 -22.16
N LEU A 29 3.24 -8.30 -22.19
CA LEU A 29 4.14 -7.99 -21.08
C LEU A 29 4.20 -6.48 -20.78
N ALA A 30 4.03 -5.64 -21.81
CA ALA A 30 4.00 -4.19 -21.65
C ALA A 30 2.77 -3.67 -20.87
N THR A 31 1.73 -4.47 -20.73
CA THR A 31 0.47 -4.10 -20.05
C THR A 31 0.27 -4.78 -18.70
N GLN A 32 1.18 -5.63 -18.23
CA GLN A 32 1.12 -6.25 -16.90
C GLN A 32 1.82 -5.37 -15.87
N ALA A 33 1.43 -5.45 -14.59
CA ALA A 33 2.15 -4.81 -13.48
C ALA A 33 3.56 -5.39 -13.31
N GLY A 34 4.39 -4.69 -12.55
CA GLY A 34 5.73 -5.12 -12.17
C GLY A 34 6.86 -4.50 -12.99
N PRO A 35 8.12 -4.83 -12.63
CA PRO A 35 9.33 -4.29 -13.23
C PRO A 35 9.55 -4.75 -14.67
N ARG A 36 10.30 -3.97 -15.44
CA ARG A 36 10.67 -4.22 -16.84
C ARG A 36 12.19 -4.28 -17.01
N SER A 37 12.64 -5.03 -18.03
CA SER A 37 14.06 -5.16 -18.36
C SER A 37 14.74 -3.86 -18.81
N ASP A 38 13.97 -2.83 -19.16
CA ASP A 38 14.47 -1.51 -19.55
C ASP A 38 14.62 -0.52 -18.38
N GLY A 39 14.48 -0.99 -17.13
CA GLY A 39 14.55 -0.16 -15.92
C GLY A 39 13.28 0.64 -15.65
N THR A 40 12.18 0.33 -16.34
CA THR A 40 10.85 0.90 -16.07
C THR A 40 9.97 -0.10 -15.33
N ALA A 41 8.83 0.36 -14.83
CA ALA A 41 7.82 -0.52 -14.23
C ALA A 41 6.40 -0.03 -14.55
N ILE A 42 5.41 -0.86 -14.23
CA ILE A 42 4.00 -0.48 -14.14
C ILE A 42 3.54 -0.85 -12.73
N THR A 43 3.02 0.14 -12.01
CA THR A 43 2.47 -0.09 -10.68
C THR A 43 1.14 -0.85 -10.76
N PRO A 44 0.67 -1.49 -9.68
CA PRO A 44 -0.65 -2.11 -9.64
C PRO A 44 -1.81 -1.15 -9.96
N VAL A 45 -1.65 0.15 -9.70
CA VAL A 45 -2.61 1.19 -10.11
C VAL A 45 -2.63 1.41 -11.62
N GLY A 46 -1.57 1.00 -12.34
CA GLY A 46 -1.42 1.18 -13.78
C GLY A 46 -0.60 2.40 -14.18
N PHE A 47 0.00 3.12 -13.24
CA PHE A 47 0.93 4.19 -13.54
C PHE A 47 2.27 3.61 -14.01
N LYS A 48 2.88 4.27 -15.00
CA LYS A 48 4.20 3.87 -15.46
C LYS A 48 5.28 4.54 -14.61
N VAL A 49 6.31 3.80 -14.28
CA VAL A 49 7.50 4.27 -13.53
C VAL A 49 8.69 4.34 -14.50
N THR A 50 9.29 5.53 -14.63
CA THR A 50 10.45 5.77 -15.50
C THR A 50 11.42 6.70 -14.80
N PRO A 51 12.19 6.19 -13.80
CA PRO A 51 13.00 7.03 -12.92
C PRO A 51 14.09 7.79 -13.67
N ALA A 52 14.26 9.06 -13.29
CA ALA A 52 15.35 9.90 -13.78
C ALA A 52 16.64 9.64 -13.00
N GLY A 53 17.78 9.88 -13.67
CA GLY A 53 19.10 9.75 -13.05
C GLY A 53 19.56 8.32 -12.86
N GLU A 54 20.62 8.17 -12.07
CA GLU A 54 21.20 6.89 -11.68
C GLU A 54 20.36 6.28 -10.57
N GLN A 55 20.23 4.94 -10.56
CA GLN A 55 19.47 4.22 -9.54
C GLN A 55 20.41 3.33 -8.73
N THR A 56 20.45 3.53 -7.42
CA THR A 56 21.17 2.66 -6.47
C THR A 56 20.15 1.86 -5.67
N THR A 57 20.39 0.56 -5.53
CA THR A 57 19.51 -0.30 -4.74
C THR A 57 19.66 -0.02 -3.24
N LEU A 58 18.54 0.08 -2.53
CA LEU A 58 18.47 0.26 -1.08
C LEU A 58 17.86 -0.98 -0.40
N GLY A 59 17.55 -0.88 0.88
CA GLY A 59 16.78 -1.87 1.63
C GLY A 59 15.28 -1.78 1.37
N ASP A 60 14.50 -2.52 2.17
CA ASP A 60 13.04 -2.56 2.08
C ASP A 60 12.43 -1.25 2.59
N LEU A 61 11.60 -0.63 1.80
CA LEU A 61 10.81 0.56 2.13
C LEU A 61 11.64 1.70 2.77
N PRO A 62 12.57 2.33 2.04
CA PRO A 62 13.23 3.54 2.54
C PRO A 62 12.21 4.66 2.75
N LEU A 63 12.15 5.23 3.96
CA LEU A 63 11.20 6.28 4.31
C LEU A 63 11.85 7.65 4.49
N THR A 64 13.07 7.72 5.02
CA THR A 64 13.71 9.01 5.27
C THR A 64 15.19 9.04 4.91
N THR A 65 15.70 10.24 4.72
CA THR A 65 17.09 10.51 4.38
C THR A 65 17.63 11.68 5.22
N ALA A 66 18.92 11.63 5.58
CA ALA A 66 19.59 12.73 6.26
C ALA A 66 20.99 12.96 5.68
N LEU A 67 21.34 14.21 5.38
CA LEU A 67 22.64 14.59 4.84
C LEU A 67 23.56 15.04 5.96
N SER A 68 24.81 14.59 5.93
CA SER A 68 25.85 15.07 6.87
C SER A 68 26.10 16.57 6.69
N PRO A 69 26.53 17.30 7.75
CA PRO A 69 26.81 18.73 7.66
C PRO A 69 27.86 19.10 6.61
N ASP A 70 28.78 18.20 6.29
CA ASP A 70 29.78 18.38 5.23
C ASP A 70 29.29 18.03 3.83
N GLY A 71 28.07 17.51 3.71
CA GLY A 71 27.39 17.15 2.46
C GLY A 71 27.94 15.88 1.77
N ARG A 72 28.82 15.12 2.41
CA ARG A 72 29.53 14.00 1.77
C ARG A 72 28.94 12.63 2.09
N THR A 73 28.09 12.54 3.09
CA THR A 73 27.47 11.30 3.56
C THR A 73 25.96 11.48 3.62
N LEU A 74 25.24 10.58 2.95
CA LEU A 74 23.79 10.50 3.03
C LEU A 74 23.41 9.25 3.83
N LEU A 75 22.48 9.39 4.76
CA LEU A 75 21.85 8.28 5.48
C LEU A 75 20.50 7.97 4.89
N VAL A 76 20.12 6.71 4.90
CA VAL A 76 18.79 6.23 4.51
C VAL A 76 18.29 5.25 5.55
N SER A 77 17.09 5.49 6.08
CA SER A 77 16.37 4.55 6.95
C SER A 77 15.44 3.70 6.07
N ASN A 78 15.61 2.37 6.15
CA ASN A 78 14.77 1.39 5.44
C ASN A 78 13.89 0.70 6.48
N ASP A 79 12.61 1.07 6.47
CA ASP A 79 11.68 0.80 7.56
C ASP A 79 10.64 -0.29 7.20
N GLY A 80 10.98 -1.15 6.24
CA GLY A 80 10.10 -2.16 5.70
C GLY A 80 9.71 -3.29 6.66
N GLN A 81 8.85 -4.16 6.15
CA GLN A 81 8.34 -5.31 6.90
C GLN A 81 9.42 -6.36 7.16
N GLY A 82 10.33 -6.55 6.23
CA GLY A 82 11.46 -7.49 6.33
C GLY A 82 12.51 -7.08 7.36
N THR A 83 13.78 -7.19 7.02
CA THR A 83 14.87 -6.65 7.85
C THR A 83 15.00 -5.16 7.58
N GLN A 84 14.70 -4.37 8.59
CA GLN A 84 14.97 -2.93 8.53
C GLN A 84 16.45 -2.65 8.56
N SER A 85 16.89 -1.52 8.01
CA SER A 85 18.32 -1.17 8.01
C SER A 85 18.56 0.32 7.96
N LEU A 86 19.68 0.75 8.52
CA LEU A 86 20.25 2.07 8.32
C LEU A 86 21.40 1.93 7.32
N GLN A 87 21.31 2.62 6.19
CA GLN A 87 22.33 2.60 5.15
C GLN A 87 23.07 3.92 5.09
N VAL A 88 24.39 3.82 4.91
CA VAL A 88 25.30 4.94 4.73
C VAL A 88 25.71 4.98 3.26
N VAL A 89 25.47 6.10 2.59
CA VAL A 89 25.72 6.30 1.17
C VAL A 89 26.77 7.41 0.99
N ASP A 90 27.77 7.17 0.16
CA ASP A 90 28.69 8.21 -0.30
C ASP A 90 28.00 9.09 -1.36
N THR A 91 27.89 10.40 -1.09
CA THR A 91 27.22 11.32 -2.01
C THR A 91 27.97 11.54 -3.33
N ALA A 92 29.28 11.29 -3.35
CA ALA A 92 30.07 11.46 -4.57
C ALA A 92 29.78 10.36 -5.59
N THR A 93 29.73 9.11 -5.14
CA THR A 93 29.54 7.91 -5.99
C THR A 93 28.10 7.40 -5.99
N SER A 94 27.27 7.79 -5.00
CA SER A 94 25.93 7.25 -4.74
C SER A 94 25.94 5.76 -4.34
N GLU A 95 27.07 5.23 -3.92
CA GLU A 95 27.21 3.83 -3.48
C GLU A 95 26.92 3.68 -1.98
N VAL A 96 26.28 2.58 -1.60
CA VAL A 96 26.08 2.19 -0.20
C VAL A 96 27.41 1.68 0.36
N VAL A 97 27.98 2.36 1.35
CA VAL A 97 29.27 2.04 1.96
C VAL A 97 29.15 1.27 3.28
N GLN A 98 27.97 1.31 3.90
CA GLN A 98 27.66 0.51 5.10
C GLN A 98 26.16 0.24 5.20
N THR A 99 25.81 -0.95 5.68
CA THR A 99 24.43 -1.32 6.07
C THR A 99 24.46 -1.84 7.50
N ILE A 100 23.58 -1.29 8.35
CA ILE A 100 23.35 -1.73 9.74
C ILE A 100 21.95 -2.32 9.79
N GLU A 101 21.83 -3.62 10.05
CA GLU A 101 20.56 -4.35 10.01
C GLU A 101 19.85 -4.40 11.36
N TYR A 102 18.52 -4.31 11.33
CA TYR A 102 17.60 -4.40 12.45
C TYR A 102 16.60 -5.53 12.22
N SER A 103 16.95 -6.72 12.68
CA SER A 103 16.01 -7.84 12.67
C SER A 103 14.96 -7.66 13.77
N SER A 104 13.68 -7.96 13.47
CA SER A 104 12.61 -7.92 14.48
C SER A 104 13.02 -8.68 15.76
N PRO A 105 12.75 -8.15 16.97
CA PRO A 105 11.90 -6.99 17.28
C PRO A 105 12.60 -5.63 17.27
N LYS A 106 13.88 -5.55 16.88
CA LYS A 106 14.56 -4.27 16.67
C LYS A 106 13.90 -3.50 15.53
N ALA A 107 13.83 -2.17 15.66
CA ALA A 107 13.08 -1.33 14.74
C ALA A 107 13.75 0.01 14.45
N LEU A 108 13.37 0.57 13.31
CA LEU A 108 13.54 1.98 12.91
C LEU A 108 12.18 2.56 12.52
N PHE A 109 12.05 3.88 12.55
CA PHE A 109 10.89 4.59 12.03
C PHE A 109 11.21 6.05 11.74
N VAL A 110 11.06 6.46 10.52
CA VAL A 110 11.16 7.79 9.88
C VAL A 110 12.13 8.86 10.45
N GLY A 111 12.77 8.66 11.56
CA GLY A 111 13.62 9.69 12.21
C GLY A 111 15.09 9.50 11.94
N LEU A 112 15.78 10.48 11.32
CA LEU A 112 17.23 10.52 11.16
C LEU A 112 17.75 11.94 11.34
N ALA A 113 18.78 12.14 12.17
CA ALA A 113 19.49 13.40 12.27
C ALA A 113 20.98 13.20 12.55
N PHE A 114 21.82 14.06 11.97
CA PHE A 114 23.20 14.24 12.42
C PHE A 114 23.27 15.24 13.58
N SER A 115 24.27 15.09 14.45
CA SER A 115 24.67 16.20 15.31
C SER A 115 25.24 17.34 14.46
N PRO A 116 25.17 18.61 14.91
CA PRO A 116 25.66 19.75 14.12
C PRO A 116 27.12 19.67 13.72
N ASP A 117 27.95 18.98 14.52
CA ASP A 117 29.37 18.76 14.24
C ASP A 117 29.63 17.51 13.37
N GLY A 118 28.58 16.78 13.01
CA GLY A 118 28.63 15.56 12.21
C GLY A 118 29.24 14.35 12.92
N SER A 119 29.57 14.44 14.20
CA SER A 119 30.24 13.35 14.94
C SER A 119 29.31 12.27 15.43
N LYS A 120 28.00 12.51 15.44
CA LYS A 120 26.96 11.57 15.87
C LYS A 120 25.80 11.51 14.88
N VAL A 121 25.09 10.39 14.93
CA VAL A 121 23.81 10.16 14.26
C VAL A 121 22.80 9.67 15.26
N TYR A 122 21.57 10.11 15.13
CA TYR A 122 20.41 9.66 15.89
C TYR A 122 19.35 9.10 14.95
N ALA A 123 18.70 8.00 15.35
CA ALA A 123 17.64 7.36 14.57
C ALA A 123 16.46 6.95 15.47
N GLY A 124 15.24 7.28 15.04
CA GLY A 124 14.02 6.86 15.69
C GLY A 124 13.85 5.34 15.65
N GLY A 125 13.64 4.70 16.79
CA GLY A 125 13.56 3.24 16.92
C GLY A 125 12.13 2.70 16.94
N GLY A 126 11.12 3.52 16.57
CA GLY A 126 9.73 3.08 16.47
C GLY A 126 9.27 2.21 17.64
N GLY A 127 8.77 1.01 17.33
CA GLY A 127 8.26 0.08 18.34
C GLY A 127 9.27 -0.46 19.35
N GLU A 128 10.58 -0.29 19.14
CA GLU A 128 11.60 -0.60 20.15
C GLU A 128 11.60 0.42 21.29
N GLN A 129 10.99 1.60 21.09
CA GLN A 129 10.82 2.65 22.11
C GLN A 129 12.17 3.21 22.58
N VAL A 130 13.10 3.38 21.66
CA VAL A 130 14.41 3.97 21.91
C VAL A 130 14.77 4.95 20.79
N VAL A 131 15.69 5.87 21.04
CA VAL A 131 16.42 6.54 19.96
C VAL A 131 17.79 5.90 19.87
N HIS A 132 18.09 5.30 18.73
CA HIS A 132 19.42 4.77 18.45
C HIS A 132 20.41 5.90 18.29
N ALA A 133 21.66 5.67 18.70
CA ALA A 133 22.73 6.65 18.59
C ALA A 133 24.01 5.98 18.09
N TYR A 134 24.74 6.70 17.24
CA TYR A 134 25.96 6.19 16.61
C TYR A 134 27.08 7.25 16.69
N ASP A 135 28.30 6.78 16.86
CA ASP A 135 29.49 7.57 16.60
C ASP A 135 29.82 7.49 15.12
N VAL A 136 30.11 8.63 14.49
CA VAL A 136 30.51 8.75 13.08
C VAL A 136 32.02 8.83 12.99
N LYS A 137 32.62 8.02 12.12
CA LYS A 137 34.06 8.10 11.76
C LYS A 137 34.20 8.15 10.26
N GLY A 138 35.08 9.03 9.79
CA GLY A 138 35.26 9.26 8.34
C GLY A 138 34.11 10.04 7.72
N THR A 139 34.12 10.15 6.40
CA THR A 139 33.13 10.86 5.60
C THR A 139 33.12 10.31 4.18
N GLY A 140 32.02 10.43 3.46
CA GLY A 140 31.87 9.86 2.12
C GLY A 140 32.09 8.34 2.10
N ASP A 141 33.00 7.85 1.24
CA ASP A 141 33.32 6.45 1.09
C ASP A 141 33.95 5.81 2.34
N ASP A 142 34.61 6.61 3.17
CA ASP A 142 35.19 6.18 4.46
C ASP A 142 34.23 6.29 5.65
N ALA A 143 33.03 6.81 5.46
CA ALA A 143 32.05 7.00 6.53
C ALA A 143 31.62 5.68 7.16
N ARG A 144 31.76 5.56 8.48
CA ARG A 144 31.33 4.38 9.25
C ARG A 144 30.61 4.81 10.51
N LEU A 145 29.45 4.24 10.72
CA LEU A 145 28.67 4.36 11.96
C LEU A 145 28.99 3.21 12.90
N THR A 146 29.12 3.53 14.18
CA THR A 146 29.28 2.55 15.25
C THR A 146 28.20 2.80 16.29
N GLU A 147 27.25 1.85 16.46
CA GLU A 147 26.19 1.99 17.44
C GLU A 147 26.74 2.16 18.86
N THR A 148 26.17 3.08 19.59
CA THR A 148 26.46 3.36 20.99
C THR A 148 25.23 3.00 21.83
N THR A 149 25.25 3.30 23.16
CA THR A 149 24.08 3.04 24.00
C THR A 149 22.90 3.93 23.58
N PRO A 150 21.77 3.34 23.19
CA PRO A 150 20.59 4.10 22.79
C PRO A 150 19.99 4.91 23.96
N TYR A 151 19.07 5.80 23.64
CA TYR A 151 18.32 6.61 24.58
C TYR A 151 16.93 5.98 24.78
N PRO A 152 16.64 5.33 25.92
CA PRO A 152 15.35 4.75 26.18
C PRO A 152 14.31 5.86 26.45
N LEU A 153 13.11 5.71 25.90
CA LEU A 153 12.00 6.60 26.15
C LEU A 153 11.10 6.09 27.29
N PRO A 154 10.31 6.97 27.93
CA PRO A 154 9.36 6.57 28.98
C PRO A 154 8.33 5.55 28.48
N ALA A 155 7.80 4.73 29.39
CA ALA A 155 6.74 3.76 29.10
C ALA A 155 5.32 4.36 29.28
N THR A 156 5.22 5.64 29.53
CA THR A 156 3.95 6.37 29.73
C THR A 156 3.98 7.70 29.00
N ASN A 157 2.85 8.09 28.43
CA ASN A 157 2.67 9.40 27.85
C ASN A 157 2.57 10.51 28.94
N PRO A 158 2.53 11.80 28.59
CA PRO A 158 2.42 12.90 29.55
C PRO A 158 1.17 12.84 30.46
N ALA A 159 0.12 12.13 30.04
CA ALA A 159 -1.07 11.89 30.87
C ALA A 159 -0.89 10.73 31.88
N GLY A 160 0.27 10.07 31.89
CA GLY A 160 0.57 8.92 32.75
C GLY A 160 -0.02 7.58 32.29
N GLN A 161 -0.51 7.50 31.06
CA GLN A 161 -1.09 6.29 30.52
C GLN A 161 0.04 5.41 29.91
N PRO A 162 0.03 4.09 30.16
CA PRO A 162 0.95 3.17 29.51
C PRO A 162 0.78 3.20 28.00
N VAL A 163 1.87 3.45 27.27
CA VAL A 163 1.87 3.53 25.81
C VAL A 163 3.27 3.20 25.28
N ASN A 164 3.35 2.67 24.05
CA ASN A 164 4.58 2.70 23.30
C ASN A 164 4.75 4.10 22.71
N MET A 165 5.82 4.80 23.04
CA MET A 165 6.07 6.17 22.52
C MET A 165 6.21 6.17 21.01
N PHE A 166 6.78 5.11 20.43
CA PHE A 166 7.01 4.94 19.00
C PHE A 166 7.78 6.13 18.38
N PRO A 167 9.03 6.38 18.81
CA PRO A 167 9.80 7.52 18.36
C PRO A 167 9.98 7.52 16.84
N GLY A 168 9.52 8.59 16.22
CA GLY A 168 9.59 8.88 14.78
C GLY A 168 10.60 9.95 14.44
N GLY A 169 10.16 10.95 13.66
CA GLY A 169 10.99 12.06 13.20
C GLY A 169 11.63 12.85 14.34
N LEU A 170 12.87 13.29 14.13
CA LEU A 170 13.67 13.93 15.19
C LEU A 170 14.67 14.91 14.60
N ASP A 171 15.07 15.89 15.42
CA ASP A 171 16.12 16.85 15.09
C ASP A 171 16.88 17.29 16.33
N THR A 172 18.08 17.89 16.13
CA THR A 172 18.96 18.38 17.20
C THR A 172 18.94 19.90 17.28
N THR A 173 19.18 20.45 18.49
CA THR A 173 19.50 21.88 18.64
C THR A 173 20.80 22.23 17.92
N ASP A 174 20.97 23.49 17.53
CA ASP A 174 22.15 24.01 16.83
C ASP A 174 23.48 23.77 17.58
N ASP A 175 23.43 23.66 18.92
CA ASP A 175 24.57 23.32 19.77
C ASP A 175 24.70 21.82 20.05
N GLY A 176 23.77 21.00 19.54
CA GLY A 176 23.73 19.55 19.75
C GLY A 176 23.41 19.11 21.17
N SER A 177 23.02 20.04 22.06
CA SER A 177 22.79 19.71 23.49
C SER A 177 21.47 19.02 23.75
N LYS A 178 20.48 19.19 22.86
CA LYS A 178 19.17 18.54 22.96
C LYS A 178 18.78 17.87 21.65
N LEU A 179 18.00 16.83 21.79
CA LEU A 179 17.32 16.12 20.70
C LEU A 179 15.82 16.24 20.94
N VAL A 180 15.04 16.61 19.93
CA VAL A 180 13.59 16.64 19.94
C VAL A 180 13.07 15.50 19.08
N VAL A 181 12.16 14.70 19.60
CA VAL A 181 11.64 13.48 18.99
C VAL A 181 10.12 13.52 18.96
N ALA A 182 9.52 13.28 17.83
CA ALA A 182 8.08 13.05 17.71
C ALA A 182 7.74 11.63 18.19
N ASP A 183 6.91 11.51 19.19
CA ASP A 183 6.50 10.23 19.78
C ASP A 183 5.13 9.83 19.18
N HIS A 184 5.16 9.15 18.05
CA HIS A 184 4.06 9.00 17.09
C HIS A 184 2.77 8.39 17.68
N LEU A 185 2.88 7.37 18.55
CA LEU A 185 1.70 6.69 19.13
C LEU A 185 1.34 7.21 20.53
N ALA A 186 1.98 8.29 20.99
CA ALA A 186 1.82 8.80 22.36
C ALA A 186 1.24 10.21 22.46
N ASP A 187 0.96 10.88 21.30
CA ASP A 187 0.55 12.28 21.24
C ASP A 187 1.50 13.20 22.03
N ALA A 188 2.81 12.93 21.90
CA ALA A 188 3.84 13.58 22.68
C ALA A 188 5.08 13.91 21.85
N ALA A 189 5.90 14.80 22.38
CA ALA A 189 7.27 15.00 21.95
C ALA A 189 8.21 14.76 23.12
N SER A 190 9.29 14.03 22.90
CA SER A 190 10.39 13.84 23.87
C SER A 190 11.52 14.78 23.59
N ILE A 191 11.95 15.50 24.62
CA ILE A 191 13.14 16.37 24.62
C ILE A 191 14.22 15.68 25.45
N ILE A 192 15.33 15.30 24.79
CA ILE A 192 16.40 14.51 25.35
C ILE A 192 17.65 15.38 25.49
N ASP A 193 18.20 15.47 26.70
CA ASP A 193 19.55 16.02 26.90
C ASP A 193 20.59 15.00 26.40
N THR A 194 21.37 15.36 25.40
CA THR A 194 22.28 14.44 24.69
C THR A 194 23.48 14.00 25.56
N THR A 195 23.78 14.76 26.61
CA THR A 195 24.90 14.47 27.55
C THR A 195 24.45 13.59 28.70
N THR A 196 23.35 13.99 29.38
CA THR A 196 22.87 13.30 30.59
C THR A 196 21.91 12.16 30.28
N LYS A 197 21.35 12.11 29.06
CA LYS A 197 20.28 11.22 28.61
C LYS A 197 18.97 11.40 29.37
N ALA A 198 18.78 12.52 30.05
CA ALA A 198 17.51 12.84 30.69
C ALA A 198 16.47 13.14 29.63
N VAL A 199 15.28 12.55 29.78
CA VAL A 199 14.14 12.72 28.87
C VAL A 199 13.03 13.48 29.57
N GLN A 200 12.47 14.46 28.89
CA GLN A 200 11.25 15.16 29.28
C GLN A 200 10.23 15.03 28.16
N THR A 201 8.98 14.75 28.50
CA THR A 201 7.91 14.59 27.50
C THR A 201 6.88 15.70 27.62
N VAL A 202 6.41 16.20 26.50
CA VAL A 202 5.39 17.25 26.37
C VAL A 202 4.26 16.73 25.49
N ALA A 203 3.01 16.93 25.93
CA ALA A 203 1.86 16.59 25.09
C ALA A 203 1.79 17.55 23.88
N VAL A 204 1.59 16.99 22.69
CA VAL A 204 1.41 17.70 21.41
C VAL A 204 0.10 17.29 20.76
N GLY A 205 -0.09 17.58 19.48
CA GLY A 205 -1.26 17.10 18.74
C GLY A 205 -1.23 15.59 18.48
N HIS A 206 -2.31 15.07 17.89
CA HIS A 206 -2.49 13.65 17.62
C HIS A 206 -1.53 13.14 16.53
N ALA A 207 -0.97 11.95 16.73
CA ALA A 207 -0.04 11.24 15.83
C ALA A 207 1.10 12.16 15.32
N PRO A 208 1.98 12.69 16.21
CA PRO A 208 3.10 13.53 15.79
C PRO A 208 4.07 12.74 14.92
N TYR A 209 4.52 13.33 13.78
CA TYR A 209 5.28 12.61 12.77
C TYR A 209 6.75 13.01 12.69
N THR A 210 7.03 14.32 12.58
CA THR A 210 8.40 14.81 12.56
C THR A 210 8.60 16.00 13.49
N ALA A 211 9.85 16.33 13.76
CA ALA A 211 10.24 17.50 14.50
C ALA A 211 11.39 18.20 13.77
N VAL A 212 11.37 19.56 13.72
CA VAL A 212 12.49 20.39 13.29
C VAL A 212 12.77 21.46 14.32
N VAL A 213 14.06 21.83 14.50
CA VAL A 213 14.51 22.73 15.55
C VAL A 213 15.26 23.91 14.98
N HIS A 214 15.01 25.11 15.49
CA HIS A 214 15.82 26.30 15.26
C HIS A 214 16.02 27.08 16.58
N GLY A 215 17.25 27.25 16.98
CA GLY A 215 17.57 27.86 18.26
C GLY A 215 16.98 27.11 19.45
N SER A 216 16.05 27.75 20.16
CA SER A 216 15.32 27.16 21.28
C SER A 216 13.85 26.83 20.99
N THR A 217 13.46 26.87 19.73
CA THR A 217 12.09 26.56 19.30
C THR A 217 12.08 25.28 18.49
N ALA A 218 11.17 24.36 18.82
CA ALA A 218 10.91 23.18 18.00
C ALA A 218 9.50 23.25 17.42
N TYR A 219 9.37 22.73 16.20
CA TYR A 219 8.11 22.54 15.50
C TYR A 219 7.88 21.03 15.34
N VAL A 220 6.68 20.59 15.62
CA VAL A 220 6.31 19.16 15.54
C VAL A 220 5.02 19.03 14.74
N SER A 221 5.10 18.39 13.58
CA SER A 221 3.93 18.09 12.75
C SER A 221 3.06 17.03 13.45
N ASN A 222 1.76 17.28 13.53
CA ASN A 222 0.79 16.37 14.12
C ASN A 222 -0.10 15.81 13.01
N GLN A 223 0.26 14.65 12.49
CA GLN A 223 -0.35 14.07 11.31
C GLN A 223 -1.86 13.87 11.48
N GLY A 224 -2.29 13.33 12.65
CA GLY A 224 -3.71 13.11 12.93
C GLY A 224 -4.49 14.36 13.38
N ALA A 225 -3.86 15.54 13.49
CA ALA A 225 -4.52 16.75 13.99
C ALA A 225 -4.53 17.93 13.00
N SER A 226 -3.94 17.78 11.81
CA SER A 226 -3.77 18.84 10.81
C SER A 226 -3.14 20.12 11.37
N THR A 227 -2.18 19.97 12.28
CA THR A 227 -1.55 21.07 13.01
C THR A 227 -0.04 20.86 13.16
N VAL A 228 0.67 21.96 13.47
CA VAL A 228 2.04 21.94 13.96
C VAL A 228 2.06 22.48 15.37
N SER A 229 2.64 21.73 16.32
CA SER A 229 2.89 22.20 17.70
C SER A 229 4.18 22.98 17.75
N VAL A 230 4.15 24.16 18.37
CA VAL A 230 5.32 25.01 18.60
C VAL A 230 5.77 24.88 20.05
N LEU A 231 7.02 24.45 20.28
CA LEU A 231 7.57 24.17 21.61
C LEU A 231 8.69 25.16 21.95
N ASP A 232 8.65 25.71 23.16
CA ASP A 232 9.84 26.33 23.77
C ASP A 232 10.64 25.25 24.52
N ILE A 233 11.86 25.02 24.06
CA ILE A 233 12.80 24.06 24.63
C ILE A 233 14.01 24.74 25.32
N SER A 234 13.97 26.06 25.54
CA SER A 234 15.06 26.84 26.14
C SER A 234 15.33 26.47 27.60
N GLY A 235 14.25 26.19 28.35
CA GLY A 235 14.31 25.99 29.79
C GLY A 235 14.53 24.54 30.24
N ALA A 236 14.50 24.35 31.57
CA ALA A 236 14.50 23.02 32.17
C ALA A 236 13.10 22.33 32.10
N SER A 237 12.07 23.05 31.67
CA SER A 237 10.72 22.55 31.51
C SER A 237 10.18 22.96 30.15
N PRO A 238 10.36 22.12 29.13
CA PRO A 238 9.85 22.40 27.80
C PRO A 238 8.30 22.47 27.82
N ALA A 239 7.73 23.31 26.95
CA ALA A 239 6.30 23.52 26.90
C ALA A 239 5.82 23.88 25.48
N VAL A 240 4.60 23.49 25.13
CA VAL A 240 3.91 23.97 23.92
C VAL A 240 3.52 25.42 24.14
N THR A 241 3.96 26.30 23.25
CA THR A 241 3.70 27.75 23.26
C THR A 241 2.69 28.19 22.24
N GLY A 242 2.42 27.33 21.24
CA GLY A 242 1.48 27.61 20.18
C GLY A 242 1.12 26.38 19.36
N THR A 243 0.07 26.54 18.56
CA THR A 243 -0.38 25.54 17.58
C THR A 243 -0.72 26.25 16.28
N ILE A 244 -0.18 25.76 15.18
CA ILE A 244 -0.39 26.33 13.84
C ILE A 244 -1.29 25.38 13.05
N GLN A 245 -2.40 25.89 12.54
CA GLN A 245 -3.26 25.12 11.64
C GLN A 245 -2.64 25.04 10.25
N VAL A 246 -2.51 23.83 9.70
CA VAL A 246 -1.98 23.52 8.37
C VAL A 246 -2.96 22.67 7.57
N GLY A 247 -2.53 22.03 6.48
CA GLY A 247 -3.36 21.10 5.73
C GLY A 247 -3.52 19.74 6.44
N THR A 248 -4.21 18.81 5.76
CA THR A 248 -4.54 17.50 6.31
C THR A 248 -3.32 16.57 6.26
N HIS A 249 -3.09 15.87 7.35
CA HIS A 249 -1.98 14.93 7.57
C HIS A 249 -0.62 15.57 7.24
N PRO A 250 -0.16 16.54 8.05
CA PRO A 250 1.17 17.12 7.89
C PRO A 250 2.26 16.10 8.22
N ASP A 251 3.15 15.89 7.25
CA ASP A 251 4.27 14.94 7.32
C ASP A 251 5.59 15.68 7.55
N ALA A 252 6.42 15.80 6.50
CA ALA A 252 7.73 16.43 6.59
C ALA A 252 7.64 17.95 6.83
N GLU A 253 8.60 18.42 7.56
CA GLU A 253 8.85 19.84 7.83
C GLU A 253 10.26 20.24 7.41
N VAL A 254 10.42 21.44 6.86
CA VAL A 254 11.73 22.04 6.54
C VAL A 254 11.75 23.53 6.91
N LEU A 255 12.75 23.94 7.68
CA LEU A 255 12.98 25.34 8.02
C LEU A 255 13.94 26.02 7.03
N SER A 256 13.73 27.31 6.76
CA SER A 256 14.74 28.17 6.16
C SER A 256 15.94 28.30 7.12
N LYS A 257 17.14 28.56 6.59
CA LYS A 257 18.38 28.66 7.39
C LYS A 257 18.33 29.72 8.50
N ASP A 258 17.58 30.80 8.26
CA ASP A 258 17.36 31.86 9.25
C ASP A 258 16.23 31.57 10.23
N GLY A 259 15.55 30.43 10.08
CA GLY A 259 14.44 30.02 10.90
C GLY A 259 13.14 30.81 10.72
N SER A 260 13.10 31.75 9.75
CA SER A 260 11.95 32.67 9.57
C SER A 260 10.76 32.03 8.86
N THR A 261 11.01 30.96 8.10
CA THR A 261 9.97 30.27 7.30
C THR A 261 10.00 28.78 7.54
N LEU A 262 8.85 28.21 7.87
CA LEU A 262 8.63 26.76 7.96
C LEU A 262 7.77 26.29 6.79
N PHE A 263 8.23 25.29 6.06
CA PHE A 263 7.46 24.56 5.05
C PHE A 263 6.96 23.26 5.63
N VAL A 264 5.67 22.94 5.41
CA VAL A 264 5.01 21.73 5.94
C VAL A 264 4.32 21.01 4.79
N ALA A 265 4.72 19.79 4.50
CA ALA A 265 4.05 18.93 3.51
C ALA A 265 2.77 18.37 4.12
N ASN A 266 1.64 18.50 3.41
CA ASN A 266 0.34 18.01 3.88
C ASN A 266 -0.10 16.84 2.98
N GLY A 267 0.08 15.61 3.47
CA GLY A 267 -0.02 14.37 2.71
C GLY A 267 -1.36 14.14 2.02
N ASP A 268 -2.46 14.47 2.67
CA ASP A 268 -3.81 14.28 2.13
C ASP A 268 -4.50 15.56 1.65
N SER A 269 -3.82 16.73 1.74
CA SER A 269 -4.26 17.96 1.09
C SER A 269 -3.59 18.21 -0.26
N ASP A 270 -2.56 17.45 -0.64
CA ASP A 270 -1.74 17.65 -1.84
C ASP A 270 -1.17 19.06 -1.95
N ASP A 271 -0.64 19.57 -0.84
CA ASP A 271 -0.09 20.91 -0.81
C ASP A 271 1.05 21.06 0.21
N VAL A 272 1.71 22.24 0.17
CA VAL A 272 2.70 22.64 1.16
C VAL A 272 2.23 23.92 1.82
N SER A 273 2.08 23.92 3.14
CA SER A 273 1.84 25.12 3.94
C SER A 273 3.16 25.89 4.13
N VAL A 274 3.17 27.19 3.85
CA VAL A 274 4.29 28.10 4.10
C VAL A 274 3.96 28.95 5.32
N VAL A 275 4.67 28.74 6.40
CA VAL A 275 4.42 29.36 7.71
C VAL A 275 5.48 30.44 7.96
N ASP A 276 5.05 31.63 8.36
CA ASP A 276 5.89 32.63 9.00
C ASP A 276 6.05 32.27 10.48
N THR A 277 7.26 31.94 10.89
CA THR A 277 7.54 31.42 12.23
C THR A 277 7.41 32.47 13.34
N VAL A 278 7.53 33.75 12.98
CA VAL A 278 7.42 34.86 13.94
C VAL A 278 5.95 35.12 14.31
N SER A 279 5.07 35.12 13.32
CA SER A 279 3.63 35.29 13.54
C SER A 279 2.93 33.99 13.89
N GLY A 280 3.54 32.81 13.62
CA GLY A 280 2.93 31.48 13.79
C GLY A 280 1.73 31.27 12.87
N THR A 281 1.74 31.82 11.66
CA THR A 281 0.61 31.73 10.72
C THR A 281 1.03 31.25 9.35
N VAL A 282 0.14 30.48 8.68
CA VAL A 282 0.28 30.12 7.28
C VAL A 282 0.08 31.37 6.42
N THR A 283 1.12 31.77 5.70
CA THR A 283 1.10 32.94 4.80
C THR A 283 0.76 32.55 3.37
N ARG A 284 0.94 31.30 3.01
CA ARG A 284 0.70 30.77 1.66
C ARG A 284 0.51 29.25 1.71
N THR A 285 -0.31 28.74 0.80
CA THR A 285 -0.40 27.31 0.49
C THR A 285 0.04 27.07 -0.95
N ILE A 286 0.94 26.13 -1.20
CA ILE A 286 1.47 25.78 -2.52
C ILE A 286 0.83 24.48 -2.94
N SER A 287 -0.06 24.51 -3.93
CA SER A 287 -0.70 23.29 -4.45
C SER A 287 0.28 22.46 -5.26
N LEU A 288 0.27 21.16 -5.02
CA LEU A 288 1.01 20.13 -5.76
C LEU A 288 0.11 19.38 -6.77
N ALA A 289 -1.13 19.83 -6.94
CA ALA A 289 -2.07 19.24 -7.87
C ALA A 289 -1.46 19.13 -9.29
N PRO A 290 -1.43 17.93 -9.90
CA PRO A 290 -0.73 17.72 -11.18
C PRO A 290 -1.45 18.36 -12.37
N TYR A 291 -2.70 18.75 -12.21
CA TYR A 291 -3.50 19.49 -13.20
C TYR A 291 -4.61 20.29 -12.50
N ALA A 292 -5.18 21.27 -13.18
CA ALA A 292 -6.24 22.10 -12.61
C ALA A 292 -7.49 21.27 -12.28
N GLY A 293 -7.95 21.35 -11.04
CA GLY A 293 -9.09 20.59 -10.54
C GLY A 293 -8.80 19.11 -10.26
N ALA A 294 -7.52 18.75 -10.15
CA ALA A 294 -7.15 17.40 -9.71
C ALA A 294 -7.74 17.07 -8.33
N ARG A 295 -8.19 15.85 -8.18
CA ARG A 295 -8.51 15.28 -6.88
C ARG A 295 -7.22 14.92 -6.14
N VAL A 296 -7.31 14.65 -4.85
CA VAL A 296 -6.16 14.25 -4.02
C VAL A 296 -5.53 12.94 -4.51
N GLY A 297 -4.28 12.71 -4.07
CA GLY A 297 -3.51 11.51 -4.38
C GLY A 297 -2.06 11.79 -4.79
N SER A 298 -1.58 13.06 -4.69
CA SER A 298 -0.14 13.35 -4.86
C SER A 298 0.67 12.89 -3.64
N ASN A 299 0.07 12.87 -2.47
CA ASN A 299 0.61 12.35 -1.21
C ASN A 299 2.05 12.86 -0.92
N PRO A 300 2.27 14.19 -0.69
CA PRO A 300 3.59 14.71 -0.37
C PRO A 300 4.05 14.26 1.03
N VAL A 301 5.24 13.64 1.11
CA VAL A 301 5.77 13.08 2.37
C VAL A 301 7.19 13.53 2.73
N GLY A 302 7.97 14.01 1.77
CA GLY A 302 9.35 14.43 1.99
C GLY A 302 9.69 15.74 1.29
N MET A 303 10.57 16.55 1.88
CA MET A 303 10.97 17.85 1.33
C MET A 303 12.44 18.16 1.55
N SER A 304 13.01 18.97 0.66
CA SER A 304 14.34 19.55 0.81
C SER A 304 14.45 20.91 0.12
N LEU A 305 15.00 21.90 0.80
CA LEU A 305 15.41 23.17 0.19
C LEU A 305 16.74 23.02 -0.56
N SER A 306 16.86 23.67 -1.70
CA SER A 306 18.17 23.84 -2.34
C SER A 306 19.12 24.63 -1.43
N PRO A 307 20.45 24.49 -1.57
CA PRO A 307 21.42 25.22 -0.72
C PRO A 307 21.29 26.72 -0.76
N ASP A 308 20.74 27.31 -1.83
CA ASP A 308 20.46 28.74 -1.97
C ASP A 308 19.02 29.13 -1.58
N GLU A 309 18.19 28.16 -1.11
CA GLU A 309 16.82 28.30 -0.65
C GLU A 309 15.83 28.85 -1.69
N ARG A 310 16.21 28.83 -2.99
CA ARG A 310 15.33 29.33 -4.07
C ARG A 310 14.37 28.25 -4.57
N THR A 311 14.74 26.99 -4.39
CA THR A 311 13.97 25.85 -4.86
C THR A 311 13.62 24.94 -3.69
N LEU A 312 12.36 24.55 -3.57
CA LEU A 312 11.91 23.50 -2.69
C LEU A 312 11.58 22.27 -3.55
N TYR A 313 12.17 21.13 -3.20
CA TYR A 313 11.88 19.82 -3.79
C TYR A 313 10.95 19.08 -2.86
N VAL A 314 9.83 18.56 -3.39
CA VAL A 314 8.79 17.89 -2.63
C VAL A 314 8.51 16.55 -3.26
N SER A 315 8.63 15.44 -2.52
CA SER A 315 8.19 14.14 -3.00
C SER A 315 6.66 14.13 -3.16
N ALA A 316 6.19 13.83 -4.34
CA ALA A 316 4.79 13.56 -4.65
C ALA A 316 4.64 12.05 -4.86
N SER A 317 4.51 11.33 -3.73
CA SER A 317 4.67 9.87 -3.66
C SER A 317 3.66 9.13 -4.53
N GLY A 318 2.42 9.61 -4.55
CA GLY A 318 1.37 9.03 -5.38
C GLY A 318 1.55 9.26 -6.90
N ASN A 319 2.37 10.26 -7.29
CA ASN A 319 2.67 10.55 -8.69
C ASN A 319 4.02 9.98 -9.16
N ASN A 320 4.74 9.26 -8.30
CA ASN A 320 6.09 8.77 -8.60
C ASN A 320 7.00 9.88 -9.13
N ALA A 321 6.99 11.02 -8.45
CA ALA A 321 7.68 12.22 -8.88
C ALA A 321 8.16 13.10 -7.72
N VAL A 322 9.14 13.97 -7.99
CA VAL A 322 9.48 15.09 -7.12
C VAL A 322 8.98 16.39 -7.78
N ALA A 323 8.15 17.14 -7.09
CA ALA A 323 7.72 18.47 -7.50
C ALA A 323 8.85 19.48 -7.24
N VAL A 324 9.13 20.32 -8.24
CA VAL A 324 10.11 21.39 -8.19
C VAL A 324 9.38 22.72 -8.01
N VAL A 325 9.53 23.32 -6.85
CA VAL A 325 8.82 24.54 -6.44
C VAL A 325 9.74 25.73 -6.45
N ASP A 326 9.37 26.80 -7.14
CA ASP A 326 9.98 28.12 -6.98
C ASP A 326 9.47 28.75 -5.68
N VAL A 327 10.35 28.90 -4.69
CA VAL A 327 10.00 29.38 -3.36
C VAL A 327 9.45 30.81 -3.41
N ALA A 328 10.07 31.69 -4.19
CA ALA A 328 9.66 33.11 -4.29
C ALA A 328 8.30 33.23 -5.00
N ALA A 329 8.11 32.51 -6.11
CA ALA A 329 6.85 32.49 -6.84
C ALA A 329 5.76 31.72 -6.10
N GLY A 330 6.12 30.80 -5.21
CA GLY A 330 5.21 29.92 -4.46
C GLY A 330 4.37 29.01 -5.35
N ARG A 331 5.02 28.38 -6.33
CA ARG A 331 4.33 27.49 -7.28
C ARG A 331 5.27 26.41 -7.82
N VAL A 332 4.70 25.29 -8.20
CA VAL A 332 5.40 24.22 -8.93
C VAL A 332 5.81 24.75 -10.32
N THR A 333 7.07 24.53 -10.68
CA THR A 333 7.63 24.87 -11.99
C THR A 333 7.77 23.64 -12.90
N GLY A 334 7.77 22.45 -12.34
CA GLY A 334 7.79 21.18 -13.03
C GLY A 334 7.96 20.02 -12.06
N THR A 335 8.07 18.80 -12.62
CA THR A 335 8.23 17.57 -11.85
C THR A 335 9.34 16.71 -12.42
N VAL A 336 10.04 15.95 -11.57
CA VAL A 336 11.10 15.00 -11.92
C VAL A 336 10.55 13.59 -11.71
N PRO A 337 10.55 12.69 -12.72
CA PRO A 337 10.07 11.33 -12.56
C PRO A 337 11.04 10.52 -11.68
N THR A 338 10.48 9.71 -10.77
CA THR A 338 11.24 8.87 -9.85
C THR A 338 10.86 7.39 -10.03
N ALA A 339 11.44 6.52 -9.21
CA ALA A 339 10.91 5.18 -9.02
C ALA A 339 9.62 5.23 -8.19
N TRP A 340 9.04 4.08 -7.87
CA TRP A 340 7.73 4.01 -7.23
C TRP A 340 7.79 4.49 -5.78
N TYR A 341 6.89 5.40 -5.42
CA TYR A 341 6.65 5.96 -4.10
C TYR A 341 7.88 6.67 -3.51
N PRO A 342 8.29 7.86 -4.08
CA PRO A 342 9.38 8.66 -3.53
C PRO A 342 9.05 9.18 -2.13
N THR A 343 10.00 9.11 -1.22
CA THR A 343 9.88 9.48 0.20
C THR A 343 10.91 10.53 0.58
N GLY A 344 12.08 10.13 1.09
CA GLY A 344 13.14 11.06 1.48
C GLY A 344 13.74 11.79 0.28
N VAL A 345 13.91 13.10 0.39
CA VAL A 345 14.49 13.97 -0.64
C VAL A 345 15.61 14.80 -0.04
N VAL A 346 16.77 14.84 -0.70
CA VAL A 346 17.89 15.71 -0.32
C VAL A 346 18.47 16.39 -1.55
N ALA A 347 18.60 17.71 -1.51
CA ALA A 347 19.21 18.50 -2.56
C ALA A 347 20.59 19.03 -2.13
N THR A 348 21.62 18.74 -2.92
CA THR A 348 22.93 19.40 -2.85
C THR A 348 23.05 20.45 -3.95
N ALA A 349 24.23 21.07 -4.08
CA ALA A 349 24.45 22.05 -5.15
C ALA A 349 24.43 21.41 -6.56
N ASP A 350 24.75 20.12 -6.67
CA ASP A 350 24.98 19.39 -7.92
C ASP A 350 24.15 18.13 -8.10
N LYS A 351 23.46 17.66 -7.04
CA LYS A 351 22.66 16.44 -7.07
C LYS A 351 21.36 16.57 -6.29
N LEU A 352 20.33 15.90 -6.78
CA LEU A 352 19.09 15.60 -6.05
C LEU A 352 19.07 14.11 -5.78
N PHE A 353 19.05 13.72 -4.51
CA PHE A 353 18.89 12.35 -4.03
C PHE A 353 17.45 12.13 -3.64
N VAL A 354 16.83 11.03 -4.11
CA VAL A 354 15.45 10.68 -3.81
C VAL A 354 15.38 9.20 -3.44
N ALA A 355 15.00 8.92 -2.21
CA ALA A 355 14.67 7.58 -1.79
C ALA A 355 13.28 7.20 -2.32
N ASN A 356 13.15 6.00 -2.88
CA ASN A 356 11.89 5.49 -3.43
C ASN A 356 11.52 4.21 -2.69
N ALA A 357 10.45 4.23 -1.93
CA ALA A 357 10.08 3.18 -0.99
C ALA A 357 9.82 1.83 -1.66
N LYS A 358 9.20 1.84 -2.84
CA LYS A 358 8.75 0.63 -3.55
C LYS A 358 9.56 0.33 -4.83
N GLY A 359 10.61 1.13 -5.10
CA GLY A 359 11.55 0.92 -6.21
C GLY A 359 10.89 0.70 -7.55
N LEU A 360 10.99 -0.50 -8.13
CA LEU A 360 10.33 -0.90 -9.37
C LEU A 360 9.17 -1.89 -9.15
N GLY A 361 8.77 -2.12 -7.90
CA GLY A 361 7.68 -3.03 -7.55
C GLY A 361 8.13 -4.47 -7.30
N ALA A 362 7.15 -5.37 -7.12
CA ALA A 362 7.39 -6.74 -6.69
C ALA A 362 7.71 -7.72 -7.83
N GLY A 363 6.93 -7.72 -8.90
CA GLY A 363 6.98 -8.76 -9.93
C GLY A 363 6.41 -10.10 -9.46
N PRO A 364 6.64 -11.20 -10.21
CA PRO A 364 6.12 -12.52 -9.88
C PRO A 364 6.78 -13.09 -8.63
N ASN A 365 6.01 -13.83 -7.83
CA ASN A 365 6.49 -14.55 -6.65
C ASN A 365 6.35 -16.09 -6.78
N ASP A 366 6.61 -16.61 -7.97
CA ASP A 366 6.43 -18.02 -8.34
C ASP A 366 7.72 -18.88 -8.30
N GLY A 367 8.85 -18.34 -7.82
CA GLY A 367 10.14 -19.03 -7.95
C GLY A 367 11.25 -18.64 -6.95
N PRO A 368 12.50 -19.12 -7.15
CA PRO A 368 13.55 -18.98 -6.16
C PRO A 368 14.12 -17.56 -6.03
N GLY A 369 14.00 -17.05 -4.81
CA GLY A 369 14.83 -16.02 -4.22
C GLY A 369 14.71 -14.62 -4.80
N HIS A 370 14.04 -13.74 -4.06
CA HIS A 370 14.30 -12.31 -4.17
C HIS A 370 15.71 -12.05 -3.62
N PRO A 371 16.66 -11.58 -4.40
CA PRO A 371 17.90 -11.13 -3.84
C PRO A 371 17.59 -9.90 -2.99
N ASP A 372 17.63 -10.04 -1.68
CA ASP A 372 17.77 -8.90 -0.80
C ASP A 372 19.19 -8.34 -1.03
N PRO A 373 19.35 -7.21 -1.70
CA PRO A 373 20.66 -6.67 -2.05
C PRO A 373 21.44 -6.19 -0.81
N THR A 374 20.75 -6.12 0.34
CA THR A 374 21.34 -5.71 1.62
C THR A 374 21.74 -6.90 2.48
N ALA A 375 21.29 -8.11 2.15
CA ALA A 375 21.57 -9.29 2.95
C ALA A 375 23.02 -9.78 2.77
N THR A 376 23.74 -9.84 3.85
CA THR A 376 25.11 -10.39 3.89
C THR A 376 25.14 -11.93 3.91
N THR A 377 24.01 -12.58 4.08
CA THR A 377 23.82 -14.04 4.04
C THR A 377 22.62 -14.41 3.18
N PRO A 378 22.67 -15.52 2.43
CA PRO A 378 21.51 -15.98 1.69
C PRO A 378 20.34 -16.19 2.64
N ARG A 379 19.31 -15.34 2.51
CA ARG A 379 18.08 -15.49 3.29
C ARG A 379 17.25 -16.63 2.75
N SER A 380 16.48 -17.20 3.66
CA SER A 380 15.33 -17.99 3.27
C SER A 380 14.43 -17.14 2.38
N PRO A 381 14.00 -17.65 1.23
CA PRO A 381 13.23 -16.89 0.26
C PRO A 381 11.91 -16.44 0.90
N ASP A 382 11.80 -15.17 1.19
CA ASP A 382 10.55 -14.55 1.59
C ASP A 382 9.79 -14.17 0.33
N GLN A 383 8.55 -14.64 0.23
CA GLN A 383 7.66 -14.45 -0.92
C GLN A 383 6.57 -13.44 -0.65
N TYR A 384 6.60 -12.86 0.51
CA TYR A 384 5.62 -11.90 0.96
C TYR A 384 5.77 -10.60 0.17
N VAL A 385 4.68 -10.15 -0.43
CA VAL A 385 4.67 -8.99 -1.34
C VAL A 385 5.28 -7.75 -0.68
N GLY A 386 5.00 -7.52 0.60
CA GLY A 386 5.54 -6.39 1.36
C GLY A 386 7.05 -6.44 1.59
N SER A 387 7.70 -7.62 1.54
CA SER A 387 9.15 -7.78 1.64
C SER A 387 9.83 -8.01 0.29
N MET A 388 9.07 -8.09 -0.79
CA MET A 388 9.60 -8.23 -2.15
C MET A 388 9.97 -6.90 -2.78
N MET A 389 9.44 -5.79 -2.30
CA MET A 389 9.68 -4.47 -2.87
C MET A 389 10.95 -3.87 -2.28
N THR A 390 12.00 -3.88 -3.09
CA THR A 390 13.28 -3.28 -2.73
C THR A 390 13.30 -1.80 -3.11
N GLY A 391 13.64 -0.95 -2.17
CA GLY A 391 13.77 0.48 -2.40
C GLY A 391 14.94 0.85 -3.31
N THR A 392 14.88 2.05 -3.88
CA THR A 392 15.98 2.61 -4.68
C THR A 392 16.29 4.05 -4.30
N LEU A 393 17.54 4.48 -4.54
CA LEU A 393 17.97 5.86 -4.48
C LEU A 393 18.15 6.39 -5.90
N SER A 394 17.31 7.34 -6.31
CA SER A 394 17.51 8.08 -7.56
C SER A 394 18.49 9.22 -7.33
N THR A 395 19.56 9.30 -8.13
CA THR A 395 20.53 10.40 -8.12
C THR A 395 20.42 11.20 -9.41
N VAL A 396 19.86 12.40 -9.30
CA VAL A 396 19.59 13.27 -10.46
C VAL A 396 20.54 14.46 -10.44
N PRO A 397 21.31 14.71 -11.54
CA PRO A 397 22.20 15.87 -11.60
C PRO A 397 21.46 17.20 -11.54
N LEU A 398 21.98 18.15 -10.77
CA LEU A 398 21.53 19.54 -10.67
C LEU A 398 22.61 20.50 -11.22
N PRO A 399 22.25 21.73 -11.60
CA PRO A 399 20.90 22.24 -11.77
C PRO A 399 20.18 21.65 -12.99
N LEU A 400 18.86 21.57 -12.92
CA LEU A 400 18.05 21.18 -14.08
C LEU A 400 17.86 22.38 -15.01
N SER A 401 18.16 22.22 -16.31
CA SER A 401 17.77 23.23 -17.31
C SER A 401 16.24 23.24 -17.47
N GLU A 402 15.69 24.39 -17.90
CA GLU A 402 14.24 24.52 -18.16
C GLU A 402 13.74 23.48 -19.15
N ASP A 403 14.49 23.20 -20.22
CA ASP A 403 14.13 22.19 -21.23
C ASP A 403 14.09 20.77 -20.63
N ARG A 404 15.05 20.44 -19.75
CA ARG A 404 15.09 19.14 -19.08
C ARG A 404 13.93 19.00 -18.10
N LEU A 405 13.67 20.01 -17.28
CA LEU A 405 12.54 20.00 -16.34
C LEU A 405 11.21 19.89 -17.08
N ALA A 406 11.06 20.62 -18.19
CA ALA A 406 9.86 20.51 -19.03
C ALA A 406 9.72 19.12 -19.66
N ALA A 407 10.82 18.48 -20.06
CA ALA A 407 10.80 17.10 -20.57
C ALA A 407 10.39 16.10 -19.48
N TYR A 408 10.96 16.22 -18.29
CA TYR A 408 10.61 15.38 -17.14
C TYR A 408 9.14 15.54 -16.76
N THR A 409 8.64 16.78 -16.71
CA THR A 409 7.23 17.06 -16.42
C THR A 409 6.29 16.37 -17.42
N ARG A 410 6.63 16.41 -18.72
CA ARG A 410 5.85 15.67 -19.73
C ARG A 410 5.89 14.16 -19.49
N THR A 411 7.06 13.63 -19.10
CA THR A 411 7.20 12.21 -18.77
C THR A 411 6.30 11.80 -17.61
N VAL A 412 6.31 12.54 -16.50
CA VAL A 412 5.44 12.26 -15.33
C VAL A 412 3.97 12.27 -15.76
N ARG A 413 3.52 13.33 -16.46
CA ARG A 413 2.12 13.43 -16.91
C ARG A 413 1.71 12.29 -17.84
N ALA A 414 2.61 11.85 -18.72
CA ALA A 414 2.36 10.71 -19.60
C ALA A 414 2.34 9.38 -18.86
N ASN A 415 3.20 9.21 -17.84
CA ASN A 415 3.26 8.03 -16.99
C ASN A 415 1.95 7.81 -16.21
N ASP A 416 1.42 8.88 -15.64
CA ASP A 416 0.21 8.87 -14.81
C ASP A 416 -1.07 8.98 -15.69
N GLY A 417 -0.90 9.23 -16.97
CA GLY A 417 -2.00 9.34 -17.91
C GLY A 417 -2.76 10.67 -17.87
N PHE A 418 -2.23 11.70 -17.20
CA PHE A 418 -2.87 13.02 -17.04
C PHE A 418 -2.95 13.84 -18.33
N ASP A 419 -2.31 13.41 -19.39
CA ASP A 419 -2.41 14.00 -20.73
C ASP A 419 -3.59 13.44 -21.54
N ARG A 420 -4.29 12.44 -21.02
CA ARG A 420 -5.48 11.85 -21.61
C ARG A 420 -6.74 12.43 -20.96
N PRO A 421 -7.86 12.50 -21.67
CA PRO A 421 -9.16 12.67 -20.99
C PRO A 421 -9.37 11.55 -19.96
N ALA A 422 -9.90 11.87 -18.81
CA ALA A 422 -10.32 10.85 -17.85
C ALA A 422 -11.30 9.88 -18.54
N PRO A 423 -11.15 8.56 -18.37
CA PRO A 423 -12.02 7.59 -19.01
C PRO A 423 -13.48 7.83 -18.58
N GLY A 424 -14.37 7.96 -19.57
CA GLY A 424 -15.81 8.10 -19.33
C GLY A 424 -16.49 6.78 -19.01
N GLY A 425 -17.66 6.84 -18.41
CA GLY A 425 -18.50 5.69 -18.09
C GLY A 425 -19.36 5.16 -19.25
N ASP A 426 -19.20 5.69 -20.46
CA ASP A 426 -20.02 5.33 -21.60
C ASP A 426 -19.71 3.89 -22.07
N GLY A 427 -20.71 3.03 -22.05
CA GLY A 427 -20.59 1.64 -22.56
C GLY A 427 -20.98 0.54 -21.57
N THR A 428 -21.28 0.87 -20.32
CA THR A 428 -21.93 -0.07 -19.41
C THR A 428 -23.43 -0.17 -19.70
N PRO A 429 -24.02 -1.38 -19.62
CA PRO A 429 -25.48 -1.50 -19.67
C PRO A 429 -26.15 -0.76 -18.53
N THR A 430 -27.47 -0.50 -18.66
CA THR A 430 -28.23 0.12 -17.59
C THR A 430 -28.35 -0.83 -16.40
N ILE A 431 -27.45 -0.69 -15.44
CA ILE A 431 -27.46 -1.36 -14.14
C ILE A 431 -28.05 -0.39 -13.10
N LYS A 432 -28.90 -0.91 -12.21
CA LYS A 432 -29.52 -0.11 -11.15
C LYS A 432 -29.08 -0.51 -9.77
N HIS A 433 -28.59 -1.74 -9.63
CA HIS A 433 -28.16 -2.30 -8.36
C HIS A 433 -26.75 -2.88 -8.49
N VAL A 434 -25.90 -2.53 -7.54
CA VAL A 434 -24.54 -3.03 -7.42
C VAL A 434 -24.40 -3.76 -6.10
N ILE A 435 -23.84 -4.96 -6.13
CA ILE A 435 -23.35 -5.66 -4.93
C ILE A 435 -21.84 -5.71 -5.05
N TYR A 436 -21.16 -5.00 -4.17
CA TYR A 436 -19.70 -4.97 -4.09
C TYR A 436 -19.24 -5.92 -2.98
N VAL A 437 -18.59 -7.00 -3.37
CA VAL A 437 -18.10 -8.04 -2.47
C VAL A 437 -16.59 -7.91 -2.35
N VAL A 438 -16.09 -7.78 -1.12
CA VAL A 438 -14.65 -7.82 -0.81
C VAL A 438 -14.37 -9.07 0.01
N GLN A 439 -13.38 -9.83 -0.43
CA GLN A 439 -12.85 -11.06 0.16
C GLN A 439 -11.42 -10.84 0.65
N GLU A 440 -10.76 -11.88 1.18
CA GLU A 440 -9.49 -11.75 1.92
C GLU A 440 -8.37 -12.62 1.31
N ASN A 441 -7.38 -11.93 0.72
CA ASN A 441 -6.00 -12.36 0.55
C ASN A 441 -5.75 -13.59 -0.34
N ARG A 442 -6.33 -13.64 -1.55
CA ARG A 442 -6.00 -14.72 -2.51
C ARG A 442 -5.49 -14.17 -3.85
N THR A 443 -4.43 -14.79 -4.39
CA THR A 443 -3.96 -14.51 -5.74
C THR A 443 -4.82 -15.21 -6.78
N PHE A 444 -4.75 -14.73 -8.02
CA PHE A 444 -5.38 -15.37 -9.16
C PHE A 444 -4.95 -16.84 -9.29
N ASP A 445 -3.64 -17.13 -9.22
CA ASP A 445 -3.13 -18.48 -9.41
C ASP A 445 -3.53 -19.46 -8.30
N GLN A 446 -3.68 -19.01 -7.06
CA GLN A 446 -4.09 -19.88 -5.96
C GLN A 446 -5.45 -20.54 -6.21
N VAL A 447 -6.38 -19.82 -6.87
CA VAL A 447 -7.75 -20.31 -7.12
C VAL A 447 -7.99 -20.64 -8.59
N PHE A 448 -7.45 -19.86 -9.52
CA PHE A 448 -7.71 -19.97 -10.95
C PHE A 448 -6.55 -20.51 -11.78
N GLY A 449 -5.36 -20.72 -11.20
CA GLY A 449 -4.19 -21.23 -11.90
C GLY A 449 -4.44 -22.50 -12.72
N SER A 450 -5.35 -23.36 -12.25
CA SER A 450 -5.76 -24.58 -12.97
C SER A 450 -7.10 -24.47 -13.71
N LEU A 451 -7.62 -23.24 -13.90
CA LEU A 451 -8.93 -23.02 -14.56
C LEU A 451 -8.94 -23.54 -16.01
N GLY A 452 -7.80 -23.51 -16.69
CA GLY A 452 -7.68 -23.87 -18.10
C GLY A 452 -8.19 -22.80 -19.04
N LYS A 453 -8.32 -21.57 -18.56
CA LYS A 453 -8.81 -20.38 -19.26
C LYS A 453 -8.14 -19.15 -18.66
N GLY A 454 -7.74 -18.18 -19.47
CA GLY A 454 -6.91 -17.06 -19.03
C GLY A 454 -5.45 -17.48 -18.77
N ASP A 455 -4.70 -16.58 -18.14
CA ASP A 455 -3.27 -16.71 -17.87
C ASP A 455 -3.02 -17.25 -16.46
N GLY A 456 -3.18 -18.55 -16.27
CA GLY A 456 -3.04 -19.21 -14.97
C GLY A 456 -1.93 -20.26 -14.95
N ASP A 457 -1.17 -20.33 -13.85
CA ASP A 457 -0.19 -21.39 -13.56
C ASP A 457 -0.81 -22.48 -12.66
N ARG A 458 -0.98 -23.68 -13.26
CA ARG A 458 -1.53 -24.82 -12.57
C ARG A 458 -0.69 -25.30 -11.38
N SER A 459 0.62 -25.08 -11.39
CA SER A 459 1.49 -25.53 -10.30
C SER A 459 1.26 -24.76 -9.01
N LEU A 460 0.81 -23.51 -9.11
CA LEU A 460 0.54 -22.61 -8.01
C LEU A 460 -0.89 -22.74 -7.45
N ASN A 461 -1.78 -23.45 -8.17
CA ASN A 461 -3.17 -23.61 -7.74
C ASN A 461 -3.27 -24.42 -6.44
N LEU A 462 -3.83 -23.81 -5.40
CA LEU A 462 -4.11 -24.44 -4.10
C LEU A 462 -5.56 -24.88 -3.96
N PHE A 463 -6.48 -24.02 -4.36
CA PHE A 463 -7.92 -24.19 -4.15
C PHE A 463 -8.62 -24.46 -5.47
N GLY A 464 -8.76 -25.74 -5.78
CA GLY A 464 -9.33 -26.23 -7.03
C GLY A 464 -10.84 -26.38 -7.00
N GLN A 465 -11.34 -27.27 -7.86
CA GLN A 465 -12.78 -27.57 -7.99
C GLN A 465 -13.39 -28.12 -6.70
N GLU A 466 -12.59 -28.72 -5.84
CA GLU A 466 -13.00 -29.30 -4.56
C GLU A 466 -13.32 -28.23 -3.51
N SER A 467 -12.62 -27.10 -3.52
CA SER A 467 -12.78 -26.01 -2.55
C SER A 467 -13.50 -24.79 -3.13
N ALA A 468 -13.28 -24.44 -4.40
CA ALA A 468 -13.80 -23.22 -5.02
C ALA A 468 -14.60 -23.48 -6.31
N PRO A 469 -15.61 -24.38 -6.33
CA PRO A 469 -16.37 -24.69 -7.52
C PRO A 469 -17.19 -23.50 -8.04
N ASN A 470 -17.74 -22.64 -7.16
CA ASN A 470 -18.59 -21.52 -7.54
C ASN A 470 -17.77 -20.42 -8.19
N GLN A 471 -16.72 -19.92 -7.54
CA GLN A 471 -15.84 -18.90 -8.10
C GLN A 471 -15.29 -19.33 -9.47
N ARG A 472 -14.85 -20.59 -9.59
CA ARG A 472 -14.35 -21.16 -10.84
C ARG A 472 -15.42 -21.28 -11.92
N GLN A 473 -16.67 -21.63 -11.55
CA GLN A 473 -17.79 -21.67 -12.49
C GLN A 473 -18.21 -20.25 -12.93
N LEU A 474 -18.23 -19.29 -12.01
CA LEU A 474 -18.51 -17.89 -12.30
C LEU A 474 -17.50 -17.32 -13.32
N GLN A 475 -16.20 -17.55 -13.13
CA GLN A 475 -15.17 -17.20 -14.11
C GLN A 475 -15.36 -17.86 -15.49
N ARG A 476 -15.84 -19.11 -15.53
CA ARG A 476 -16.09 -19.81 -16.80
C ARG A 476 -17.34 -19.32 -17.51
N ARG A 477 -18.39 -19.05 -16.75
CA ARG A 477 -19.70 -18.66 -17.28
C ARG A 477 -19.74 -17.20 -17.70
N PHE A 478 -19.33 -16.33 -16.81
CA PHE A 478 -19.28 -14.88 -17.05
C PHE A 478 -17.96 -14.50 -17.75
N VAL A 479 -17.37 -13.36 -17.43
CA VAL A 479 -16.10 -12.95 -18.00
C VAL A 479 -14.96 -13.44 -17.11
N THR A 480 -13.90 -14.01 -17.73
CA THR A 480 -12.66 -14.32 -17.01
C THR A 480 -11.74 -13.10 -17.06
N LEU A 481 -11.38 -12.59 -15.90
CA LEU A 481 -10.43 -11.50 -15.73
C LEU A 481 -9.09 -12.10 -15.28
N ASP A 482 -8.07 -12.03 -16.11
CA ASP A 482 -6.77 -12.65 -15.83
C ASP A 482 -5.62 -11.64 -15.68
N ASN A 483 -5.96 -10.34 -15.68
CA ASN A 483 -5.01 -9.24 -15.59
C ASN A 483 -5.53 -8.13 -14.66
N PHE A 484 -5.93 -8.54 -13.44
CA PHE A 484 -6.47 -7.66 -12.40
C PHE A 484 -5.53 -7.65 -11.19
N TYR A 485 -5.28 -6.46 -10.63
CA TYR A 485 -4.33 -6.24 -9.55
C TYR A 485 -4.96 -5.55 -8.36
N ALA A 486 -4.73 -6.06 -7.14
CA ALA A 486 -4.92 -5.30 -5.93
C ALA A 486 -3.94 -4.12 -5.91
N ASN A 487 -4.39 -2.96 -5.43
CA ASN A 487 -3.52 -1.78 -5.34
C ASN A 487 -2.68 -1.74 -4.05
N ALA A 488 -2.74 -2.80 -3.27
CA ALA A 488 -2.18 -2.92 -1.94
C ALA A 488 -1.28 -4.15 -1.79
N GLU A 489 -0.33 -4.05 -0.88
CA GLU A 489 0.52 -5.15 -0.43
C GLU A 489 -0.13 -5.98 0.68
N ILE A 490 -0.98 -5.35 1.50
CA ILE A 490 -1.58 -5.91 2.72
C ILE A 490 -2.97 -5.30 2.99
N SER A 491 -3.79 -5.94 3.83
CA SER A 491 -5.17 -5.52 4.09
C SER A 491 -5.32 -4.12 4.67
N ALA A 492 -4.36 -3.64 5.50
CA ALA A 492 -4.39 -2.25 6.02
C ALA A 492 -4.38 -1.19 4.91
N GLN A 493 -3.75 -1.49 3.77
CA GLN A 493 -3.82 -0.66 2.56
C GLN A 493 -5.00 -1.07 1.68
N GLY A 494 -5.26 -2.38 1.54
CA GLY A 494 -6.25 -2.97 0.65
C GLY A 494 -7.66 -2.48 0.90
N TRP A 495 -8.04 -2.41 2.16
CA TRP A 495 -9.32 -1.84 2.56
C TRP A 495 -9.41 -0.35 2.18
N ASN A 496 -8.36 0.44 2.42
CA ASN A 496 -8.34 1.84 2.00
C ASN A 496 -8.43 1.98 0.47
N TRP A 497 -7.69 1.18 -0.28
CA TRP A 497 -7.79 1.16 -1.75
C TRP A 497 -9.17 0.74 -2.25
N SER A 498 -9.80 -0.24 -1.59
CA SER A 498 -11.09 -0.78 -2.00
C SER A 498 -12.26 0.18 -1.77
N VAL A 499 -12.14 1.15 -0.86
CA VAL A 499 -13.25 2.04 -0.49
C VAL A 499 -12.93 3.53 -0.54
N ALA A 500 -11.63 3.91 -0.59
CA ALA A 500 -11.18 5.30 -0.68
C ALA A 500 -10.36 5.60 -1.94
N ALA A 501 -10.02 4.59 -2.74
CA ALA A 501 -9.14 4.68 -3.90
C ALA A 501 -7.77 5.32 -3.58
N ASN A 502 -7.27 5.17 -2.36
CA ASN A 502 -5.98 5.70 -1.88
C ASN A 502 -5.57 4.98 -0.61
N SER A 503 -4.27 4.79 -0.43
CA SER A 503 -3.66 4.49 0.86
C SER A 503 -2.80 5.69 1.23
N ASN A 504 -3.09 6.31 2.37
CA ASN A 504 -2.44 7.57 2.74
C ASN A 504 -1.04 7.36 3.35
N PRO A 505 -0.23 8.42 3.47
CA PRO A 505 1.11 8.34 4.04
C PRO A 505 1.16 7.72 5.44
N TYR A 506 0.13 7.93 6.27
CA TYR A 506 0.03 7.31 7.59
C TYR A 506 0.01 5.78 7.49
N ALA A 507 -0.87 5.21 6.67
CA ALA A 507 -0.97 3.78 6.46
C ALA A 507 0.32 3.22 5.83
N GLU A 508 0.86 3.90 4.80
CA GLU A 508 2.07 3.49 4.09
C GLU A 508 3.31 3.41 4.98
N ALA A 509 3.47 4.33 5.92
CA ALA A 509 4.61 4.35 6.83
C ALA A 509 4.50 3.36 8.00
N LEU A 510 3.27 3.11 8.50
CA LEU A 510 3.09 2.42 9.78
C LEU A 510 2.79 0.92 9.65
N TRP A 511 2.18 0.46 8.55
CA TRP A 511 1.83 -0.94 8.39
C TRP A 511 3.03 -1.91 8.56
N PRO A 512 4.26 -1.57 8.10
CA PRO A 512 5.38 -2.51 8.20
C PRO A 512 5.73 -2.89 9.65
N ALA A 513 5.59 -1.93 10.57
CA ALA A 513 5.85 -2.17 11.98
C ALA A 513 4.80 -3.12 12.60
N ASN A 514 3.53 -2.95 12.22
CA ASN A 514 2.44 -3.83 12.68
C ASN A 514 2.63 -5.26 12.19
N TYR A 515 2.85 -5.43 10.89
CA TYR A 515 2.94 -6.74 10.21
C TYR A 515 4.26 -7.49 10.43
N SER A 516 5.24 -6.87 11.08
CA SER A 516 6.52 -7.48 11.43
C SER A 516 6.71 -7.77 12.91
N GLY A 517 5.68 -7.53 13.72
CA GLY A 517 5.75 -7.70 15.17
C GLY A 517 6.57 -6.62 15.88
N ARG A 518 6.78 -5.46 15.26
CA ARG A 518 7.52 -4.31 15.82
C ARG A 518 6.63 -3.33 16.58
N LYS A 519 5.49 -3.78 17.09
CA LYS A 519 4.57 -3.03 17.96
C LYS A 519 3.92 -1.80 17.32
N GLY A 520 3.78 -1.77 16.00
CA GLY A 520 2.92 -0.80 15.33
C GLY A 520 1.45 -1.02 15.68
N THR A 521 0.59 -0.08 15.31
CA THR A 521 -0.86 -0.25 15.33
C THR A 521 -1.36 -0.64 13.95
N TYR A 522 -2.54 -1.26 13.87
CA TYR A 522 -3.22 -1.50 12.61
C TYR A 522 -3.70 -0.16 12.03
N PRO A 523 -3.17 0.31 10.89
CA PRO A 523 -3.37 1.69 10.44
C PRO A 523 -4.61 1.85 9.55
N SER A 524 -5.64 1.03 9.73
CA SER A 524 -6.78 0.92 8.81
C SER A 524 -8.12 0.82 9.55
N GLU A 525 -9.21 0.80 8.76
CA GLU A 525 -10.58 0.56 9.19
C GLU A 525 -11.16 1.59 10.17
N THR A 526 -10.88 2.87 9.97
CA THR A 526 -11.57 4.03 10.58
C THR A 526 -11.90 3.93 12.06
N HIS A 527 -11.08 3.31 12.86
CA HIS A 527 -11.23 3.41 14.30
C HIS A 527 -10.87 4.80 14.80
N ASP A 528 -10.04 5.49 14.00
CA ASP A 528 -9.68 6.88 14.22
C ASP A 528 -9.92 7.69 12.94
N PRO A 529 -11.02 8.47 12.89
CA PRO A 529 -11.31 9.29 11.71
C PRO A 529 -10.27 10.38 11.46
N ALA A 530 -9.43 10.71 12.44
CA ALA A 530 -8.36 11.70 12.26
C ALA A 530 -7.21 11.24 11.38
N ILE A 531 -7.13 9.96 11.07
CA ILE A 531 -6.11 9.37 10.18
C ILE A 531 -6.72 8.72 8.93
N ALA A 532 -8.01 8.96 8.66
CA ALA A 532 -8.68 8.47 7.45
C ALA A 532 -8.01 9.00 6.19
N PRO A 533 -7.95 8.22 5.09
CA PRO A 533 -7.36 8.67 3.84
C PRO A 533 -8.13 9.87 3.26
N ASN A 534 -7.47 10.61 2.38
CA ASN A 534 -7.99 11.76 1.65
C ASN A 534 -8.17 13.04 2.50
N ARG A 535 -8.56 14.13 1.84
CA ARG A 535 -8.53 15.48 2.40
C ARG A 535 -9.50 15.70 3.56
N ASP A 536 -10.66 15.09 3.48
CA ASP A 536 -11.74 15.30 4.44
C ASP A 536 -12.33 13.96 4.84
N VAL A 537 -12.29 13.68 6.12
CA VAL A 537 -12.87 12.45 6.68
C VAL A 537 -14.33 12.24 6.29
N ASN A 538 -15.10 13.34 6.08
CA ASN A 538 -16.50 13.26 5.63
C ASN A 538 -16.64 13.02 4.13
N ASP A 539 -15.56 12.92 3.38
CA ASP A 539 -15.50 12.76 1.93
C ASP A 539 -14.48 11.68 1.50
N ALA A 540 -13.93 10.96 2.47
CA ALA A 540 -12.83 10.03 2.28
C ALA A 540 -13.23 8.75 1.52
N TYR A 541 -14.43 8.24 1.76
CA TYR A 541 -14.84 6.90 1.36
C TYR A 541 -15.99 6.90 0.36
N ILE A 542 -16.18 5.78 -0.34
CA ILE A 542 -17.28 5.59 -1.31
C ILE A 542 -18.65 5.82 -0.68
N TRP A 543 -18.88 5.39 0.57
CA TRP A 543 -20.18 5.60 1.23
C TRP A 543 -20.49 7.08 1.49
N HIS A 544 -19.48 7.93 1.69
CA HIS A 544 -19.68 9.38 1.75
C HIS A 544 -20.16 9.93 0.41
N ARG A 545 -19.57 9.45 -0.72
CA ARG A 545 -20.05 9.81 -2.06
C ARG A 545 -21.48 9.35 -2.32
N LEU A 546 -21.82 8.13 -1.90
CA LEU A 546 -23.18 7.60 -2.04
C LEU A 546 -24.16 8.46 -1.26
N GLU A 547 -23.90 8.75 0.01
CA GLU A 547 -24.76 9.58 0.87
C GLU A 547 -24.94 11.00 0.31
N GLN A 548 -23.84 11.67 -0.04
CA GLN A 548 -23.86 13.04 -0.59
C GLN A 548 -24.64 13.16 -1.91
N ASN A 549 -24.70 12.09 -2.69
CA ASN A 549 -25.40 12.05 -3.96
C ASN A 549 -26.80 11.41 -3.87
N GLY A 550 -27.27 11.08 -2.67
CA GLY A 550 -28.58 10.48 -2.44
C GLY A 550 -28.74 9.08 -3.02
N VAL A 551 -27.64 8.34 -3.16
CA VAL A 551 -27.63 6.95 -3.62
C VAL A 551 -27.83 6.04 -2.41
N SER A 552 -28.91 5.25 -2.41
CA SER A 552 -29.19 4.33 -1.31
C SER A 552 -28.16 3.21 -1.23
N PHE A 553 -27.68 2.91 -0.03
CA PHE A 553 -26.76 1.80 0.18
C PHE A 553 -26.99 1.08 1.50
N ARG A 554 -26.45 -0.13 1.62
CA ARG A 554 -26.49 -0.97 2.82
C ARG A 554 -25.15 -1.66 3.02
N ASN A 555 -24.65 -1.63 4.24
CA ASN A 555 -23.37 -2.23 4.64
C ASN A 555 -23.57 -3.55 5.39
N TYR A 556 -22.81 -4.55 4.98
CA TYR A 556 -22.72 -5.87 5.58
C TYR A 556 -21.24 -6.19 5.85
N GLY A 557 -20.69 -5.63 6.91
CA GLY A 557 -19.40 -6.00 7.46
C GLY A 557 -18.19 -5.16 7.04
N PHE A 558 -18.32 -4.14 6.15
CA PHE A 558 -17.22 -3.22 5.89
C PHE A 558 -17.00 -2.36 7.11
N TYR A 559 -15.73 -2.27 7.59
CA TYR A 559 -15.32 -1.43 8.72
C TYR A 559 -16.15 -1.66 9.99
N VAL A 560 -16.56 -2.89 10.25
CA VAL A 560 -17.35 -3.29 11.42
C VAL A 560 -16.44 -3.95 12.43
N GLU A 561 -16.35 -3.33 13.61
CA GLU A 561 -15.56 -3.83 14.75
C GLU A 561 -16.28 -4.93 15.55
N ALA A 562 -15.52 -5.51 16.48
CA ALA A 562 -16.08 -6.37 17.53
C ALA A 562 -17.14 -5.62 18.33
N GLY A 563 -18.39 -6.06 18.24
CA GLY A 563 -19.57 -5.38 18.78
C GLY A 563 -20.47 -4.81 17.70
N ASP A 564 -20.15 -5.10 16.43
CA ASP A 564 -20.98 -4.91 15.24
C ASP A 564 -21.33 -3.44 14.93
N LYS A 565 -20.40 -2.53 15.19
CA LYS A 565 -20.48 -1.11 14.85
C LYS A 565 -19.38 -0.73 13.88
N ALA A 566 -19.76 0.01 12.83
CA ALA A 566 -18.78 0.66 11.99
C ALA A 566 -18.16 1.87 12.71
N GLY A 567 -16.85 2.09 12.53
CA GLY A 567 -16.17 3.24 13.11
C GLY A 567 -16.63 4.58 12.54
N ASP A 568 -17.03 4.58 11.27
CA ASP A 568 -17.54 5.76 10.55
C ASP A 568 -19.05 5.95 10.79
N PRO A 569 -19.53 7.14 11.24
CA PRO A 569 -20.94 7.37 11.56
C PRO A 569 -21.89 7.25 10.34
N VAL A 570 -21.45 7.64 9.14
CA VAL A 570 -22.27 7.53 7.93
C VAL A 570 -22.44 6.05 7.57
N LEU A 571 -21.35 5.30 7.61
CA LEU A 571 -21.41 3.86 7.36
C LEU A 571 -22.23 3.13 8.41
N ASP A 572 -22.06 3.47 9.70
CA ASP A 572 -22.79 2.84 10.81
C ASP A 572 -24.31 3.01 10.69
N ALA A 573 -24.77 4.18 10.24
CA ALA A 573 -26.19 4.45 10.00
C ALA A 573 -26.83 3.53 8.93
N HIS A 574 -26.03 2.96 8.05
CA HIS A 574 -26.44 2.06 6.97
C HIS A 574 -26.00 0.60 7.20
N THR A 575 -25.39 0.30 8.34
CA THR A 575 -24.87 -1.04 8.66
C THR A 575 -25.95 -1.95 9.20
N ASP A 576 -25.98 -3.20 8.74
CA ASP A 576 -26.70 -4.27 9.42
C ASP A 576 -25.89 -4.74 10.64
N HIS A 577 -26.29 -4.32 11.81
CA HIS A 577 -25.64 -4.67 13.08
C HIS A 577 -25.82 -6.13 13.50
N ALA A 578 -26.64 -6.91 12.81
CA ALA A 578 -26.76 -8.36 13.00
C ALA A 578 -25.80 -9.14 12.08
N TYR A 579 -25.24 -8.47 11.06
CA TYR A 579 -24.23 -9.04 10.19
C TYR A 579 -22.86 -9.00 10.89
N HIS A 580 -22.25 -10.17 11.03
CA HIS A 580 -20.99 -10.30 11.76
C HIS A 580 -19.80 -9.87 10.89
N GLY A 581 -18.98 -8.96 11.38
CA GLY A 581 -17.77 -8.47 10.70
C GLY A 581 -16.67 -9.54 10.57
N TYR A 582 -15.40 -9.11 10.54
CA TYR A 582 -14.27 -10.04 10.47
C TYR A 582 -14.15 -10.88 11.75
N ASP A 583 -14.37 -12.17 11.66
CA ASP A 583 -14.08 -13.17 12.69
C ASP A 583 -14.01 -14.56 12.03
N LEU A 584 -12.81 -15.12 11.95
CA LEU A 584 -12.58 -16.45 11.35
C LEU A 584 -13.13 -17.60 12.19
N ALA A 585 -13.59 -17.36 13.42
CA ALA A 585 -14.32 -18.32 14.22
C ALA A 585 -15.77 -18.52 13.74
N CYS A 586 -16.26 -17.63 12.89
CA CYS A 586 -17.64 -17.55 12.44
C CYS A 586 -17.79 -17.98 10.96
N PRO A 587 -18.72 -18.88 10.63
CA PRO A 587 -18.91 -19.33 9.25
C PRO A 587 -19.59 -18.25 8.40
N ASP A 588 -19.26 -18.22 7.10
CA ASP A 588 -20.01 -17.49 6.09
C ASP A 588 -21.35 -18.16 5.78
N ASN A 589 -21.42 -19.50 5.89
CA ASN A 589 -22.62 -20.28 5.61
C ASN A 589 -23.12 -21.10 6.81
N PRO A 590 -24.43 -21.42 6.88
CA PRO A 590 -24.97 -22.22 7.96
C PRO A 590 -24.56 -23.71 7.93
N ASP A 591 -24.17 -24.24 6.75
CA ASP A 591 -24.03 -25.68 6.50
C ASP A 591 -22.54 -26.10 6.34
N THR A 592 -21.58 -25.23 6.56
CA THR A 592 -20.18 -25.53 6.28
C THR A 592 -19.43 -25.98 7.53
N PHE A 593 -19.25 -25.14 8.53
CA PHE A 593 -18.66 -25.56 9.80
C PHE A 593 -19.40 -24.98 11.00
N THR A 594 -19.28 -25.68 12.13
CA THR A 594 -19.86 -25.19 13.39
C THR A 594 -19.11 -23.97 13.88
N PRO A 595 -19.80 -22.87 14.26
CA PRO A 595 -19.19 -21.69 14.89
C PRO A 595 -18.23 -22.05 16.01
N ARG A 596 -17.06 -21.41 16.05
CA ARG A 596 -16.00 -21.62 17.06
C ARG A 596 -16.03 -20.56 18.16
N SER A 597 -16.95 -19.59 18.04
CA SER A 597 -17.22 -18.57 19.06
C SER A 597 -18.71 -18.52 19.37
N THR A 598 -19.06 -18.15 20.59
CA THR A 598 -20.44 -17.88 20.99
C THR A 598 -20.93 -16.51 20.50
N THR A 599 -20.05 -15.68 19.98
CA THR A 599 -20.32 -14.35 19.45
C THR A 599 -20.74 -14.35 17.98
N CYS A 600 -20.62 -15.49 17.28
CA CYS A 600 -20.84 -15.57 15.83
C CYS A 600 -22.24 -15.19 15.35
N GLY A 601 -23.27 -15.30 16.19
CA GLY A 601 -24.63 -14.97 15.77
C GLY A 601 -25.13 -15.83 14.61
N THR A 602 -25.81 -15.20 13.67
CA THR A 602 -26.29 -15.80 12.42
C THR A 602 -25.13 -15.82 11.40
N PRO A 603 -24.92 -16.92 10.64
CA PRO A 603 -23.93 -16.95 9.56
C PRO A 603 -24.15 -15.82 8.54
N ARG A 604 -23.08 -15.27 8.00
CA ARG A 604 -23.08 -14.05 7.17
C ARG A 604 -24.05 -14.11 5.99
N PHE A 605 -24.00 -15.20 5.20
CA PHE A 605 -24.95 -15.39 4.11
C PHE A 605 -26.41 -15.42 4.59
N THR A 606 -26.69 -16.06 5.74
CA THR A 606 -28.08 -16.18 6.25
C THR A 606 -28.62 -14.80 6.65
N GLU A 607 -27.80 -13.97 7.27
CA GLU A 607 -28.18 -12.63 7.68
C GLU A 607 -28.39 -11.71 6.47
N TRP A 608 -27.44 -11.66 5.54
CA TRP A 608 -27.59 -10.94 4.29
C TRP A 608 -28.86 -11.38 3.52
N LYS A 609 -29.09 -12.68 3.42
CA LYS A 609 -30.26 -13.25 2.72
C LYS A 609 -31.59 -12.86 3.38
N ARG A 610 -31.61 -12.75 4.70
CA ARG A 610 -32.79 -12.30 5.45
C ARG A 610 -33.24 -10.90 5.01
N GLU A 611 -32.30 -9.94 4.94
CA GLU A 611 -32.60 -8.58 4.47
C GLU A 611 -32.89 -8.56 2.96
N PHE A 612 -32.12 -9.31 2.16
CA PHE A 612 -32.33 -9.38 0.72
C PHE A 612 -33.74 -9.87 0.37
N ASP A 613 -34.25 -10.90 1.07
CA ASP A 613 -35.63 -11.37 0.87
C ASP A 613 -36.68 -10.31 1.23
N GLN A 614 -36.45 -9.51 2.26
CA GLN A 614 -37.31 -8.41 2.62
C GLN A 614 -37.32 -7.31 1.53
N TYR A 615 -36.15 -6.96 1.00
CA TYR A 615 -36.03 -6.01 -0.12
C TYR A 615 -36.74 -6.52 -1.38
N VAL A 616 -36.60 -7.82 -1.68
CA VAL A 616 -37.31 -8.44 -2.80
C VAL A 616 -38.81 -8.37 -2.61
N ALA A 617 -39.29 -8.66 -1.41
CA ALA A 617 -40.72 -8.64 -1.08
C ALA A 617 -41.31 -7.21 -1.10
N ASN A 618 -40.53 -6.22 -0.65
CA ASN A 618 -40.93 -4.82 -0.59
C ASN A 618 -40.78 -4.08 -1.93
N GLY A 619 -39.88 -4.51 -2.79
CA GLY A 619 -39.51 -3.83 -4.03
C GLY A 619 -38.62 -2.61 -3.83
N ASP A 620 -37.78 -2.59 -2.77
CA ASP A 620 -36.98 -1.47 -2.32
C ASP A 620 -35.48 -1.79 -2.13
N LEU A 621 -34.94 -2.69 -2.98
CA LEU A 621 -33.51 -3.06 -2.92
C LEU A 621 -32.62 -1.82 -3.00
N PRO A 622 -31.66 -1.63 -2.09
CA PRO A 622 -30.69 -0.54 -2.15
C PRO A 622 -29.94 -0.52 -3.49
N THR A 623 -29.53 0.66 -3.93
CA THR A 623 -28.72 0.81 -5.14
C THR A 623 -27.36 0.14 -4.98
N VAL A 624 -26.72 0.28 -3.80
CA VAL A 624 -25.43 -0.35 -3.52
C VAL A 624 -25.52 -1.22 -2.26
N GLN A 625 -24.96 -2.41 -2.32
CA GLN A 625 -24.67 -3.24 -1.14
C GLN A 625 -23.18 -3.46 -1.03
N LEU A 626 -22.62 -3.21 0.15
CA LEU A 626 -21.23 -3.46 0.51
C LEU A 626 -21.20 -4.76 1.33
N LEU A 627 -20.57 -5.82 0.82
CA LEU A 627 -20.65 -7.16 1.41
C LEU A 627 -19.25 -7.72 1.64
N ARG A 628 -18.91 -8.00 2.90
CA ARG A 628 -17.65 -8.64 3.29
C ARG A 628 -17.84 -10.15 3.46
N LEU A 629 -16.98 -10.93 2.82
CA LEU A 629 -16.91 -12.40 2.99
C LEU A 629 -15.45 -12.78 3.30
N PRO A 630 -15.02 -12.85 4.59
CA PRO A 630 -13.60 -12.88 4.94
C PRO A 630 -13.00 -14.28 5.08
N ASN A 631 -13.79 -15.37 4.95
CA ASN A 631 -13.32 -16.67 5.40
C ASN A 631 -12.28 -17.34 4.49
N ASP A 632 -12.06 -16.84 3.28
CA ASP A 632 -10.96 -17.31 2.44
C ASP A 632 -9.56 -16.92 2.96
N HIS A 633 -9.46 -15.92 3.89
CA HIS A 633 -8.25 -15.65 4.67
C HIS A 633 -7.72 -16.94 5.35
N THR A 634 -8.57 -17.76 5.90
CA THR A 634 -8.25 -18.96 6.68
C THR A 634 -7.59 -18.68 8.04
N SER A 635 -7.50 -19.71 8.87
CA SER A 635 -6.69 -19.69 10.11
C SER A 635 -5.41 -20.55 9.97
N GLY A 636 -4.91 -20.71 8.75
CA GLY A 636 -3.81 -21.63 8.49
C GLY A 636 -4.14 -23.06 8.97
N THR A 637 -3.20 -23.64 9.72
CA THR A 637 -3.37 -25.00 10.27
C THR A 637 -3.64 -25.00 11.78
N LYS A 638 -4.19 -23.91 12.32
CA LYS A 638 -4.49 -23.77 13.76
C LYS A 638 -5.41 -24.91 14.23
N PRO A 639 -4.99 -25.67 15.27
CA PRO A 639 -5.76 -26.81 15.77
C PRO A 639 -7.19 -26.45 16.17
N GLY A 640 -8.14 -27.28 15.81
CA GLY A 640 -9.56 -27.09 16.13
C GLY A 640 -10.30 -26.09 15.23
N MET A 641 -9.58 -25.28 14.45
CA MET A 641 -10.17 -24.40 13.41
C MET A 641 -10.38 -25.18 12.11
N PRO A 642 -11.24 -24.69 11.20
CA PRO A 642 -11.39 -25.33 9.88
C PRO A 642 -10.07 -25.44 9.14
N THR A 643 -9.95 -26.45 8.28
CA THR A 643 -8.80 -26.54 7.38
C THR A 643 -8.81 -25.41 6.35
N PRO A 644 -7.67 -25.01 5.76
CA PRO A 644 -7.66 -23.98 4.71
C PRO A 644 -8.62 -24.26 3.56
N ARG A 645 -8.77 -25.53 3.15
CA ARG A 645 -9.71 -25.93 2.11
C ARG A 645 -11.17 -25.78 2.55
N ALA A 646 -11.48 -26.06 3.81
CA ALA A 646 -12.83 -25.90 4.35
C ALA A 646 -13.23 -24.43 4.49
N TYR A 647 -12.28 -23.58 4.85
CA TYR A 647 -12.49 -22.13 4.91
C TYR A 647 -12.77 -21.53 3.52
N VAL A 648 -11.94 -21.82 2.53
CA VAL A 648 -12.18 -21.37 1.14
C VAL A 648 -13.49 -21.97 0.59
N ALA A 649 -13.84 -23.18 0.98
CA ALA A 649 -15.11 -23.80 0.58
C ALA A 649 -16.32 -23.11 1.24
N ASP A 650 -16.18 -22.63 2.44
CA ASP A 650 -17.22 -21.83 3.13
C ASP A 650 -17.44 -20.50 2.41
N ASN A 651 -16.36 -19.77 2.13
CA ASN A 651 -16.38 -18.50 1.41
C ASN A 651 -16.95 -18.67 -0.02
N ASP A 652 -16.45 -19.64 -0.79
CA ASP A 652 -16.91 -19.95 -2.15
C ASP A 652 -18.43 -20.26 -2.20
N LEU A 653 -18.90 -21.03 -1.22
CA LEU A 653 -20.33 -21.36 -1.14
C LEU A 653 -21.18 -20.14 -0.80
N ALA A 654 -20.70 -19.23 0.07
CA ALA A 654 -21.42 -18.01 0.41
C ALA A 654 -21.56 -17.12 -0.83
N LEU A 655 -20.46 -16.86 -1.56
CA LEU A 655 -20.51 -16.12 -2.80
C LEU A 655 -21.44 -16.80 -3.82
N GLY A 656 -21.31 -18.12 -4.01
CA GLY A 656 -22.18 -18.87 -4.91
C GLY A 656 -23.67 -18.70 -4.57
N ARG A 657 -24.02 -18.75 -3.29
CA ARG A 657 -25.40 -18.56 -2.81
C ARG A 657 -25.90 -17.12 -2.93
N VAL A 658 -25.04 -16.12 -2.78
CA VAL A 658 -25.40 -14.73 -3.07
C VAL A 658 -25.77 -14.58 -4.54
N VAL A 659 -24.95 -15.09 -5.45
CA VAL A 659 -25.23 -15.04 -6.89
C VAL A 659 -26.49 -15.85 -7.25
N ASP A 660 -26.69 -17.02 -6.64
CA ASP A 660 -27.90 -17.84 -6.79
C ASP A 660 -29.14 -17.03 -6.39
N ALA A 661 -29.16 -16.46 -5.19
CA ALA A 661 -30.28 -15.68 -4.68
C ALA A 661 -30.62 -14.47 -5.57
N VAL A 662 -29.61 -13.72 -5.98
CA VAL A 662 -29.78 -12.53 -6.83
C VAL A 662 -30.25 -12.93 -8.22
N SER A 663 -29.67 -13.96 -8.84
CA SER A 663 -30.01 -14.38 -10.20
C SER A 663 -31.42 -15.00 -10.33
N HIS A 664 -31.98 -15.50 -9.25
CA HIS A 664 -33.36 -15.96 -9.19
C HIS A 664 -34.34 -14.85 -8.76
N SER A 665 -33.88 -13.65 -8.48
CA SER A 665 -34.75 -12.52 -8.08
C SER A 665 -35.20 -11.67 -9.26
N PRO A 666 -36.27 -10.86 -9.10
CA PRO A 666 -36.68 -9.88 -10.12
C PRO A 666 -35.62 -8.80 -10.42
N TYR A 667 -34.64 -8.65 -9.56
CA TYR A 667 -33.56 -7.67 -9.68
C TYR A 667 -32.41 -8.13 -10.58
N TRP A 668 -32.32 -9.42 -10.94
CA TRP A 668 -31.22 -9.95 -11.75
C TRP A 668 -30.98 -9.16 -13.03
N LYS A 669 -32.05 -8.82 -13.71
CA LYS A 669 -32.04 -8.14 -15.03
C LYS A 669 -31.33 -6.76 -15.05
N ASP A 670 -31.12 -6.13 -13.90
CA ASP A 670 -30.50 -4.83 -13.76
C ASP A 670 -29.52 -4.74 -12.57
N THR A 671 -28.93 -5.90 -12.20
CA THR A 671 -27.92 -6.00 -11.14
C THR A 671 -26.55 -6.40 -11.71
N ALA A 672 -25.51 -5.83 -11.16
CA ALA A 672 -24.13 -6.29 -11.31
C ALA A 672 -23.51 -6.59 -9.92
N ILE A 673 -22.82 -7.72 -9.82
CA ILE A 673 -22.06 -8.13 -8.64
C ILE A 673 -20.57 -8.02 -9.00
N PHE A 674 -19.84 -7.21 -8.25
CA PHE A 674 -18.39 -7.05 -8.35
C PHE A 674 -17.73 -7.74 -7.18
N VAL A 675 -16.74 -8.57 -7.43
CA VAL A 675 -16.02 -9.34 -6.40
C VAL A 675 -14.55 -9.09 -6.58
N THR A 676 -13.86 -8.78 -5.49
CA THR A 676 -12.39 -8.68 -5.44
C THR A 676 -11.89 -9.07 -4.06
N GLU A 677 -10.61 -9.37 -3.98
CA GLU A 677 -9.87 -9.41 -2.72
C GLU A 677 -9.45 -7.98 -2.37
N ASP A 678 -9.27 -7.67 -1.08
CA ASP A 678 -8.70 -6.40 -0.63
C ASP A 678 -7.22 -6.29 -1.02
N ASP A 679 -6.46 -7.38 -0.88
CA ASP A 679 -5.09 -7.53 -1.37
C ASP A 679 -4.82 -8.97 -1.83
N ALA A 680 -3.66 -9.22 -2.41
CA ALA A 680 -3.19 -10.56 -2.79
C ALA A 680 -2.26 -11.16 -1.73
N GLN A 681 -1.87 -10.36 -0.78
CA GLN A 681 -0.97 -10.60 0.34
C GLN A 681 0.19 -11.56 -0.01
N ASN A 682 0.10 -12.80 0.38
CA ASN A 682 1.21 -13.72 0.34
C ASN A 682 0.98 -14.95 -0.54
N GLY A 683 0.00 -14.89 -1.41
CA GLY A 683 -0.23 -15.96 -2.36
C GLY A 683 0.81 -15.95 -3.48
N PRO A 684 1.27 -17.13 -3.96
CA PRO A 684 2.10 -17.17 -5.15
C PRO A 684 1.31 -16.84 -6.41
N ASP A 685 1.90 -16.03 -7.28
CA ASP A 685 1.39 -15.71 -8.62
C ASP A 685 2.55 -15.58 -9.63
N HIS A 686 2.35 -16.10 -10.84
CA HIS A 686 3.43 -16.14 -11.84
C HIS A 686 3.56 -14.87 -12.66
N VAL A 687 2.65 -13.90 -12.49
CA VAL A 687 2.67 -12.62 -13.21
C VAL A 687 3.18 -11.49 -12.33
N ASP A 688 2.53 -11.26 -11.20
CA ASP A 688 2.92 -10.26 -10.23
C ASP A 688 2.29 -10.59 -8.86
N ALA A 689 3.01 -10.29 -7.78
CA ALA A 689 2.56 -10.57 -6.42
C ALA A 689 1.26 -9.85 -6.03
N HIS A 690 0.86 -8.80 -6.76
CA HIS A 690 -0.41 -8.08 -6.55
C HIS A 690 -1.55 -8.64 -7.41
N ARG A 691 -1.30 -9.61 -8.32
CA ARG A 691 -2.39 -10.12 -9.16
C ARG A 691 -3.35 -10.97 -8.36
N THR A 692 -4.61 -10.53 -8.32
CA THR A 692 -5.62 -11.12 -7.45
C THR A 692 -6.88 -11.56 -8.19
N ILE A 693 -7.81 -12.12 -7.42
CA ILE A 693 -9.13 -12.53 -7.88
C ILE A 693 -9.97 -11.30 -8.19
N SER A 694 -10.66 -11.32 -9.32
CA SER A 694 -11.70 -10.36 -9.64
C SER A 694 -12.81 -11.01 -10.45
N GLN A 695 -14.06 -10.65 -10.16
CA GLN A 695 -15.21 -11.15 -10.90
C GLN A 695 -16.21 -10.03 -11.18
N VAL A 696 -16.76 -10.01 -12.38
CA VAL A 696 -17.91 -9.19 -12.75
C VAL A 696 -19.03 -10.12 -13.18
N ILE A 697 -20.12 -10.12 -12.44
CA ILE A 697 -21.22 -11.06 -12.58
C ILE A 697 -22.49 -10.27 -12.84
N SER A 698 -23.02 -10.36 -14.03
CA SER A 698 -24.23 -9.66 -14.48
C SER A 698 -24.80 -10.38 -15.70
N PRO A 699 -26.09 -10.25 -15.98
CA PRO A 699 -26.65 -10.73 -17.25
C PRO A 699 -25.93 -10.17 -18.48
N TYR A 700 -25.29 -9.00 -18.34
CA TYR A 700 -24.66 -8.28 -19.44
C TYR A 700 -23.17 -8.50 -19.59
N THR A 701 -22.54 -9.35 -18.78
CA THR A 701 -21.11 -9.64 -18.97
C THR A 701 -20.85 -10.37 -20.27
N GLN A 702 -19.63 -10.28 -20.79
CA GLN A 702 -19.19 -11.04 -21.98
C GLN A 702 -19.02 -12.53 -21.64
N HIS A 703 -20.14 -13.25 -21.62
CA HIS A 703 -20.21 -14.66 -21.21
C HIS A 703 -19.17 -15.54 -21.93
N GLY A 704 -18.43 -16.27 -21.13
CA GLY A 704 -17.44 -17.24 -21.62
C GLY A 704 -16.20 -16.60 -22.28
N LYS A 705 -15.98 -15.30 -22.20
CA LYS A 705 -14.80 -14.61 -22.74
C LYS A 705 -13.69 -14.49 -21.72
N VAL A 706 -12.50 -14.17 -22.19
CA VAL A 706 -11.37 -13.70 -21.38
C VAL A 706 -11.18 -12.24 -21.71
N ASP A 707 -11.14 -11.41 -20.69
CA ASP A 707 -10.76 -9.99 -20.78
C ASP A 707 -9.43 -9.82 -20.04
N SER A 708 -8.36 -9.66 -20.82
CA SER A 708 -7.00 -9.45 -20.33
C SER A 708 -6.61 -7.97 -20.33
N THR A 709 -7.59 -7.06 -20.33
CA THR A 709 -7.34 -5.64 -20.10
C THR A 709 -6.75 -5.45 -18.71
N PHE A 710 -5.78 -4.54 -18.61
CA PHE A 710 -5.23 -4.17 -17.31
C PHE A 710 -6.30 -3.48 -16.47
N TYR A 711 -6.63 -4.08 -15.36
CA TYR A 711 -7.53 -3.55 -14.35
C TYR A 711 -6.92 -3.63 -12.95
N SER A 712 -7.46 -2.85 -12.04
CA SER A 712 -7.09 -2.86 -10.63
C SER A 712 -8.29 -2.59 -9.73
N THR A 713 -8.07 -2.61 -8.42
CA THR A 713 -9.09 -2.21 -7.42
C THR A 713 -9.67 -0.84 -7.75
N ALA A 714 -8.81 0.13 -8.12
CA ALA A 714 -9.27 1.46 -8.57
C ALA A 714 -10.12 1.41 -9.85
N SER A 715 -9.87 0.48 -10.78
CA SER A 715 -10.69 0.25 -11.98
C SER A 715 -12.08 -0.26 -11.63
N MET A 716 -12.17 -1.17 -10.66
CA MET A 716 -13.46 -1.69 -10.19
C MET A 716 -14.26 -0.60 -9.50
N LEU A 717 -13.63 0.15 -8.60
CA LEU A 717 -14.27 1.25 -7.89
C LEU A 717 -14.79 2.31 -8.88
N ARG A 718 -13.95 2.70 -9.86
CA ARG A 718 -14.36 3.62 -10.94
C ARG A 718 -15.55 3.11 -11.75
N THR A 719 -15.63 1.81 -11.99
CA THR A 719 -16.76 1.20 -12.70
C THR A 719 -18.04 1.30 -11.88
N ILE A 720 -17.96 1.02 -10.59
CA ILE A 720 -19.09 1.14 -9.65
C ILE A 720 -19.57 2.59 -9.61
N GLU A 721 -18.67 3.56 -9.42
CA GLU A 721 -18.97 4.98 -9.40
C GLU A 721 -19.69 5.45 -10.67
N ASN A 722 -19.21 5.03 -11.85
CA ASN A 722 -19.85 5.34 -13.13
C ASN A 722 -21.27 4.74 -13.23
N ILE A 723 -21.47 3.52 -12.77
CA ILE A 723 -22.79 2.85 -12.78
C ILE A 723 -23.78 3.59 -11.90
N VAL A 724 -23.37 3.98 -10.69
CA VAL A 724 -24.28 4.62 -9.74
C VAL A 724 -24.32 6.14 -9.85
N GLY A 725 -23.48 6.72 -10.71
CA GLY A 725 -23.51 8.15 -11.07
C GLY A 725 -22.88 9.05 -10.01
N VAL A 726 -21.93 8.55 -9.21
CA VAL A 726 -21.19 9.35 -8.24
C VAL A 726 -19.81 9.77 -8.78
N PRO A 727 -19.25 10.90 -8.34
CA PRO A 727 -17.95 11.36 -8.78
C PRO A 727 -16.83 10.52 -8.14
N PRO A 728 -15.65 10.40 -8.81
CA PRO A 728 -14.51 9.66 -8.26
C PRO A 728 -13.98 10.26 -6.97
N LEU A 729 -13.27 9.47 -6.19
CA LEU A 729 -12.70 9.85 -4.89
C LEU A 729 -11.36 10.58 -5.06
N THR A 730 -10.45 10.04 -5.84
CA THR A 730 -9.06 10.49 -5.97
C THR A 730 -8.64 10.65 -7.43
N GLN A 731 -7.38 11.01 -7.66
CA GLN A 731 -6.81 10.98 -9.01
C GLN A 731 -6.65 9.53 -9.54
N PHE A 732 -6.49 8.54 -8.67
CA PHE A 732 -6.24 7.16 -9.06
C PHE A 732 -7.47 6.53 -9.74
N ASP A 733 -8.62 6.56 -9.10
CA ASP A 733 -9.88 6.10 -9.71
C ASP A 733 -10.34 6.99 -10.86
N THR A 734 -10.07 8.32 -10.79
CA THR A 734 -10.35 9.24 -11.91
C THR A 734 -9.73 8.77 -13.23
N PHE A 735 -8.49 8.27 -13.21
CA PHE A 735 -7.76 7.84 -14.41
C PHE A 735 -7.68 6.32 -14.58
N ALA A 736 -8.22 5.54 -13.64
CA ALA A 736 -8.33 4.10 -13.79
C ALA A 736 -9.19 3.73 -15.01
N THR A 737 -8.82 2.65 -15.69
CA THR A 737 -9.58 2.12 -16.82
C THR A 737 -10.86 1.47 -16.32
N PRO A 738 -12.06 1.98 -16.61
CA PRO A 738 -13.30 1.32 -16.21
C PRO A 738 -13.46 -0.04 -16.90
N MET A 739 -14.10 -0.99 -16.22
CA MET A 739 -14.25 -2.38 -16.70
C MET A 739 -15.34 -2.53 -17.76
N VAL A 740 -15.51 -1.54 -18.63
CA VAL A 740 -16.58 -1.55 -19.66
C VAL A 740 -16.40 -2.65 -20.69
N ALA A 741 -15.15 -3.09 -20.95
CA ALA A 741 -14.89 -4.20 -21.87
C ALA A 741 -15.37 -5.55 -21.34
N SER A 742 -15.64 -5.67 -20.05
CA SER A 742 -16.21 -6.87 -19.44
C SER A 742 -17.71 -7.03 -19.73
N PHE A 743 -18.37 -5.97 -20.23
CA PHE A 743 -19.81 -5.98 -20.54
C PHE A 743 -20.07 -6.11 -22.04
N GLY A 744 -21.20 -6.71 -22.37
CA GLY A 744 -21.80 -6.81 -23.69
C GLY A 744 -23.15 -6.09 -23.77
N SER A 745 -23.74 -6.07 -24.95
CA SER A 745 -25.05 -5.45 -25.20
C SER A 745 -26.26 -6.39 -25.01
N GLU A 746 -26.02 -7.70 -24.98
CA GLU A 746 -27.07 -8.72 -24.88
C GLU A 746 -27.09 -9.31 -23.48
N ALA A 747 -28.30 -9.43 -22.89
CA ALA A 747 -28.47 -9.99 -21.56
C ALA A 747 -28.70 -11.51 -21.63
N ASP A 748 -27.94 -12.29 -20.85
CA ASP A 748 -28.23 -13.66 -20.49
C ASP A 748 -28.89 -13.68 -19.11
N LEU A 749 -30.20 -13.91 -19.08
CA LEU A 749 -31.00 -13.92 -17.85
C LEU A 749 -31.08 -15.30 -17.20
N ASP A 750 -30.41 -16.32 -17.72
CA ASP A 750 -30.40 -17.64 -17.10
C ASP A 750 -29.82 -17.53 -15.67
N PRO A 751 -30.52 -18.07 -14.66
CA PRO A 751 -30.03 -17.97 -13.30
C PRO A 751 -28.78 -18.84 -13.07
N PHE A 752 -28.00 -18.48 -12.09
CA PHE A 752 -26.89 -19.29 -11.56
C PHE A 752 -27.42 -20.17 -10.43
N THR A 753 -26.94 -21.40 -10.36
CA THR A 753 -27.22 -22.32 -9.24
C THR A 753 -25.92 -22.58 -8.48
N ALA A 754 -25.95 -22.34 -7.19
CA ALA A 754 -24.79 -22.57 -6.33
C ALA A 754 -24.41 -24.04 -6.24
N LEU A 755 -23.12 -24.32 -6.28
CA LEU A 755 -22.55 -25.64 -6.12
C LEU A 755 -22.06 -25.82 -4.68
N VAL A 756 -22.33 -26.95 -4.08
CA VAL A 756 -21.76 -27.28 -2.76
C VAL A 756 -20.35 -27.81 -2.97
N PRO A 757 -19.31 -27.14 -2.45
CA PRO A 757 -17.95 -27.63 -2.54
C PRO A 757 -17.77 -28.97 -1.83
N GLN A 758 -16.86 -29.82 -2.32
CA GLN A 758 -16.59 -31.11 -1.68
C GLN A 758 -15.95 -30.96 -0.30
N GLU A 759 -15.14 -29.88 -0.14
CA GLU A 759 -14.47 -29.56 1.12
C GLU A 759 -15.35 -28.72 2.08
N ALA A 760 -16.59 -28.37 1.68
CA ALA A 760 -17.55 -27.76 2.58
C ALA A 760 -17.99 -28.75 3.66
N GLY A 761 -17.75 -28.41 4.92
CA GLY A 761 -18.07 -29.26 6.05
C GLY A 761 -17.20 -28.97 7.27
N ASN A 762 -17.45 -29.68 8.34
CA ASN A 762 -16.74 -29.46 9.61
C ASN A 762 -15.35 -30.14 9.63
N HIS A 763 -14.58 -29.92 8.56
CA HIS A 763 -13.19 -30.40 8.44
C HIS A 763 -12.27 -29.50 9.24
N THR A 764 -11.66 -30.04 10.31
CA THR A 764 -10.82 -29.25 11.24
C THR A 764 -9.39 -29.74 11.26
N ASN A 765 -8.48 -28.82 11.52
CA ASN A 765 -7.08 -29.11 11.72
C ASN A 765 -6.89 -29.91 13.02
N GLY A 766 -6.14 -31.01 12.94
CA GLY A 766 -5.64 -31.74 14.11
C GLY A 766 -4.45 -31.03 14.75
N VAL A 767 -4.08 -31.50 15.95
CA VAL A 767 -2.84 -31.01 16.62
C VAL A 767 -1.58 -31.44 15.89
N ASP A 768 -1.68 -32.42 15.01
CA ASP A 768 -0.62 -32.96 14.15
C ASP A 768 -0.64 -32.38 12.73
N ALA A 769 -1.51 -31.41 12.47
CA ALA A 769 -1.52 -30.71 11.18
C ALA A 769 -0.16 -30.04 10.88
N PRO A 770 0.26 -29.98 9.61
CA PRO A 770 1.55 -29.35 9.27
C PRO A 770 1.66 -27.94 9.82
N MET A 771 2.71 -27.66 10.59
CA MET A 771 2.94 -26.34 11.22
C MET A 771 1.82 -25.84 12.17
N ALA A 772 1.05 -26.76 12.76
CA ALA A 772 -0.08 -26.42 13.67
C ALA A 772 0.34 -25.48 14.81
N SER A 773 1.50 -25.76 15.46
CA SER A 773 2.03 -24.93 16.54
C SER A 773 2.42 -23.52 16.09
N VAL A 774 2.80 -23.34 14.84
CA VAL A 774 3.10 -22.03 14.27
C VAL A 774 1.81 -21.24 14.03
N SER A 775 0.82 -21.88 13.43
CA SER A 775 -0.50 -21.27 13.20
C SER A 775 -1.24 -20.96 14.51
N GLU A 776 -1.02 -21.73 15.58
CA GLU A 776 -1.63 -21.50 16.90
C GLU A 776 -1.09 -20.22 17.56
N GLN A 777 0.15 -19.82 17.25
CA GLN A 777 0.79 -18.62 17.80
C GLN A 777 0.42 -17.33 17.06
N GLN A 778 -0.27 -17.42 15.93
CA GLN A 778 -0.67 -16.27 15.13
C GLN A 778 -1.85 -15.52 15.78
N GLN A 779 -1.82 -14.19 15.68
CA GLN A 779 -2.83 -13.29 16.24
C GLN A 779 -3.99 -13.08 15.25
N LEU A 780 -4.77 -14.13 15.01
CA LEU A 780 -5.85 -14.15 14.03
C LEU A 780 -7.15 -13.41 14.44
N GLY A 781 -7.14 -12.72 15.55
CA GLY A 781 -8.30 -11.94 16.03
C GLY A 781 -8.41 -10.54 15.42
N LYS A 782 -7.37 -10.10 14.75
CA LYS A 782 -7.34 -8.93 13.86
C LYS A 782 -6.73 -9.38 12.55
N GLU A 783 -7.12 -8.74 11.47
CA GLU A 783 -6.55 -9.00 10.17
C GLU A 783 -5.03 -8.86 10.25
N ASP A 784 -4.34 -9.79 9.65
CA ASP A 784 -2.92 -9.76 9.31
C ASP A 784 -1.91 -9.46 10.44
N GLN A 785 -2.30 -9.54 11.71
CA GLN A 785 -1.33 -9.54 12.81
C GLN A 785 -0.64 -10.91 12.94
N ILE A 786 -0.13 -11.40 11.81
CA ILE A 786 0.43 -12.75 11.66
C ILE A 786 1.82 -12.69 11.04
N ASN A 787 2.57 -13.78 11.16
CA ASN A 787 3.79 -13.95 10.38
C ASN A 787 3.41 -14.60 9.05
N GLU A 788 3.24 -13.79 8.02
CA GLU A 788 2.72 -14.15 6.70
C GLU A 788 3.46 -15.32 6.06
N ARG A 789 4.78 -15.31 6.08
CA ARG A 789 5.59 -16.36 5.51
C ARG A 789 5.27 -17.72 6.10
N THR A 790 5.32 -17.85 7.42
CA THR A 790 5.06 -19.12 8.10
C THR A 790 3.60 -19.51 7.99
N PHE A 791 2.68 -18.55 7.93
CA PHE A 791 1.27 -18.75 7.73
C PHE A 791 0.98 -19.38 6.35
N ASN A 792 1.53 -18.81 5.28
CA ASN A 792 1.33 -19.33 3.93
C ASN A 792 2.08 -20.64 3.68
N GLU A 793 3.24 -20.85 4.31
CA GLU A 793 3.89 -22.17 4.30
C GLU A 793 3.01 -23.25 4.98
N ALA A 794 2.31 -22.89 6.05
CA ALA A 794 1.38 -23.78 6.71
C ALA A 794 0.18 -24.12 5.79
N ILE A 795 -0.40 -23.11 5.13
CA ILE A 795 -1.46 -23.31 4.14
C ILE A 795 -0.97 -24.20 2.99
N TRP A 796 0.19 -23.90 2.41
CA TRP A 796 0.77 -24.72 1.33
C TRP A 796 0.94 -26.17 1.74
N LYS A 797 1.59 -26.43 2.88
CA LYS A 797 1.81 -27.79 3.40
C LYS A 797 0.53 -28.52 3.76
N SER A 798 -0.49 -27.81 4.21
CA SER A 798 -1.82 -28.39 4.44
C SER A 798 -2.45 -28.90 3.14
N VAL A 799 -2.29 -28.17 2.05
CA VAL A 799 -2.92 -28.47 0.75
C VAL A 799 -2.06 -29.42 -0.10
N LYS A 800 -0.76 -29.18 -0.19
CA LYS A 800 0.18 -29.95 -1.05
C LYS A 800 0.89 -31.10 -0.33
N GLY A 801 0.65 -31.24 0.98
CA GLY A 801 1.26 -32.26 1.84
C GLY A 801 2.42 -31.77 2.68
N ALA A 802 2.58 -32.32 3.89
CA ALA A 802 3.55 -31.87 4.90
C ALA A 802 5.02 -31.85 4.44
N GLY A 803 5.37 -32.74 3.50
CA GLY A 803 6.73 -32.81 2.91
C GLY A 803 6.92 -31.90 1.70
N SER A 804 5.87 -31.18 1.24
CA SER A 804 5.98 -30.29 0.09
C SER A 804 6.74 -29.01 0.46
N ARG A 805 7.45 -28.46 -0.53
CA ARG A 805 8.04 -27.12 -0.42
C ARG A 805 7.20 -26.18 -1.25
N MET A 806 6.81 -25.06 -0.65
CA MET A 806 6.27 -23.95 -1.39
C MET A 806 7.32 -23.51 -2.41
N PRO A 807 6.95 -23.27 -3.69
CA PRO A 807 7.91 -22.77 -4.67
C PRO A 807 8.58 -21.52 -4.09
N ALA A 808 9.91 -21.47 -4.22
CA ALA A 808 10.61 -20.26 -3.86
C ALA A 808 10.26 -19.15 -4.88
N PRO A 809 10.16 -17.87 -4.48
CA PRO A 809 9.85 -16.78 -5.39
C PRO A 809 10.81 -16.77 -6.56
N ARG A 810 10.28 -16.59 -7.76
CA ARG A 810 11.09 -16.23 -8.91
C ARG A 810 10.93 -14.75 -9.14
N HIS A 811 11.98 -14.01 -8.80
CA HIS A 811 12.23 -12.85 -9.61
C HIS A 811 12.63 -13.36 -10.98
N THR A 812 11.71 -13.37 -11.91
CA THR A 812 12.12 -13.24 -13.29
C THR A 812 12.78 -11.89 -13.36
N LEU A 813 14.09 -11.89 -13.60
CA LEU A 813 14.93 -10.70 -13.83
C LEU A 813 14.48 -9.93 -15.10
N TRP A 814 13.18 -9.69 -15.23
CA TRP A 814 12.60 -8.87 -16.26
C TRP A 814 12.64 -7.40 -15.85
N GLY A 815 13.63 -6.97 -15.15
CA GLY A 815 13.77 -5.58 -14.82
C GLY A 815 14.59 -5.26 -13.61
N ALA A 816 14.84 -6.14 -12.69
CA ALA A 816 16.02 -6.00 -11.88
C ALA A 816 17.21 -6.29 -12.78
N VAL A 817 17.60 -5.34 -13.62
CA VAL A 817 19.01 -5.24 -13.93
C VAL A 817 19.63 -5.10 -12.56
N PRO A 818 20.36 -6.10 -12.06
CA PRO A 818 21.23 -5.84 -10.95
C PRO A 818 22.10 -4.68 -11.43
N PHE A 819 22.05 -3.56 -10.74
CA PHE A 819 23.06 -2.53 -10.85
C PHE A 819 24.34 -3.06 -10.23
N VAL A 820 24.67 -4.30 -10.55
CA VAL A 820 25.98 -4.89 -10.30
C VAL A 820 26.83 -4.40 -11.46
N LYS A 821 27.71 -3.47 -11.22
CA LYS A 821 28.92 -3.38 -12.05
C LYS A 821 29.44 -4.79 -12.19
N ASP A 822 29.50 -5.27 -13.43
CA ASP A 822 30.35 -6.42 -13.78
C ASP A 822 31.72 -6.06 -13.21
N GLY A 823 32.13 -6.78 -12.18
CA GLY A 823 33.47 -6.72 -11.67
C GLY A 823 34.37 -7.20 -12.78
N ASP A 824 35.37 -6.40 -13.03
CA ASP A 824 36.43 -6.61 -14.00
C ASP A 824 36.84 -8.08 -14.11
N ASP A 825 36.92 -8.56 -15.35
CA ASP A 825 37.95 -9.51 -15.75
C ASP A 825 39.32 -8.82 -15.80
#